data_58f93009317c8a2ab04a6638b8e08db7
#
_entry.id   58f93009317c8a2ab04a6638b8e08db7
#
_cell.length_a   1.000
_cell.length_b   1.000
_cell.length_c   1.000
_cell.angle_alpha   90.00
_cell.angle_beta   90.00
_cell.angle_gamma   90.00
#
_symmetry.space_group_name_H-M   'P 1'
#
loop_
_entity.id
_entity.type
_entity.pdbx_description
1 polymer ?
#
loop_
_entity_poly.entity_id
_entity_poly.type
_entity_poly.pdbx_seq_one_letter_code
_entity_poly.pdbx_strand_id
1 'polypeptide(L)'
;MAQLRPKIVKLAKIIGGVTGITTRIDENAPEYYCMAGILTDEEADVAIAAGLRKERTAAYLARKVGKTVQEVQPLLDNLVYYGIFRRSHNETLGEDTYYMQIFAPGILEMMVNQKELLDTHPEVGRAFEEYTRNLAANMGAMIPDGYGLMRVIPVESALEGIPGVNEFERISHYLDKYDRFSVSPCSCRASRTSIGDGCGHLDEDMCIQMGKGAEHYIRSGRAKEITREQALEIIKRAEENGLMHDMVNIEEPGESAAICNCCACACFGLRVGLMYGARDAIRSNYVAEVDEAKCVACGQCVETCPGNALKLGQKLCSTEDLTQKPDYVKLSETLHPKRTWDPNYREDHEDVVPTGTAPCKTACPAHIPVQGYLKLAAQGRYTDALELIKKENPFPAVCGRICNKRCEAECTRGDVDEAVAIDEVKRFIADHDLHEATRYVPKLLNQIGRPYTEKIAVIGAGPAGMSCAYYLANKGYPVTVFDRNPVPGGMLTLGIPSFRLEKDVLNAEIDILREMGVEFQCGVEVGKDITIEQLRAQGYKGFYVAIGAQKSAKLRIPGEELEGVYGGVDFLRAVNLGHETHIGKRCAVIGGGNVAMDVCRSAVRLGADETYVLYRRSEAELPADPEEVKEAMEEGVQFRFLTAPVEILGTDGKVTGIRVERMALGEPDEKGRRKPVGTGEFETLAVDSVIGAIGQTVDWGTLDVGALTTTKKGTAEADALTYQTAQPDIFVGGDCYTGPKFAIDAIAAGKEAAISLHRYVHPGQTLTAGRDRRVYKALDKEHVLIETADFEKDHRQMPGYNAAKAKTFSDARVTFTEEQVRRECARCLGCGATKVDSYLCIGCGLCTTKCKFDAIHLKKVRDWHAGSYETMPIKVAEGVVKRAGSIVKKAVSK
;
A
#
# COMPACT_ATOMS: atom_id res chain seq x y z
N MET A 1 18.87 33.56 -28.11
CA MET A 1 19.64 32.51 -27.43
C MET A 1 20.59 33.23 -26.48
N ALA A 2 20.52 32.93 -25.18
CA ALA A 2 21.49 33.46 -24.24
C ALA A 2 22.88 32.93 -24.61
N GLN A 3 23.91 33.78 -24.57
CA GLN A 3 25.26 33.35 -24.88
C GLN A 3 25.74 32.38 -23.77
N LEU A 4 26.01 31.14 -24.16
CA LEU A 4 26.52 30.12 -23.22
C LEU A 4 27.84 30.59 -22.59
N ARG A 5 28.03 30.35 -21.29
CA ARG A 5 29.26 30.63 -20.55
C ARG A 5 30.33 29.57 -20.89
N PRO A 6 31.43 29.93 -21.64
CA PRO A 6 32.36 28.95 -22.21
C PRO A 6 33.04 28.05 -21.15
N LYS A 7 33.36 28.62 -19.96
CA LYS A 7 33.99 27.88 -18.86
C LYS A 7 33.04 26.84 -18.26
N ILE A 8 31.78 27.20 -18.08
CA ILE A 8 30.76 26.25 -17.58
C ILE A 8 30.52 25.13 -18.61
N VAL A 9 30.44 25.44 -19.90
CA VAL A 9 30.36 24.43 -20.98
C VAL A 9 31.54 23.46 -20.92
N LYS A 10 32.77 23.98 -20.71
CA LYS A 10 33.98 23.15 -20.59
C LYS A 10 33.91 22.27 -19.36
N LEU A 11 33.50 22.80 -18.21
CA LEU A 11 33.34 22.05 -16.97
C LEU A 11 32.29 20.96 -17.13
N ALA A 12 31.11 21.29 -17.69
CA ALA A 12 30.03 20.35 -17.96
C ALA A 12 30.50 19.14 -18.80
N LYS A 13 31.32 19.37 -19.82
CA LYS A 13 31.90 18.27 -20.61
C LYS A 13 32.86 17.40 -19.80
N ILE A 14 33.63 17.99 -18.89
CA ILE A 14 34.56 17.25 -18.04
C ILE A 14 33.79 16.37 -17.04
N ILE A 15 32.84 16.91 -16.31
CA ILE A 15 32.11 16.16 -15.29
C ILE A 15 31.15 15.11 -15.88
N GLY A 16 30.62 15.36 -17.07
CA GLY A 16 29.84 14.39 -17.82
C GLY A 16 30.61 13.13 -18.20
N GLY A 17 31.98 13.20 -18.19
CA GLY A 17 32.82 12.06 -18.52
C GLY A 17 32.49 11.46 -19.88
N VAL A 18 32.17 10.14 -19.91
CA VAL A 18 31.78 9.44 -21.15
C VAL A 18 30.51 10.00 -21.76
N THR A 19 29.54 10.39 -20.96
CA THR A 19 28.31 11.04 -21.43
C THR A 19 28.56 12.41 -22.00
N GLY A 20 29.47 13.18 -21.43
CA GLY A 20 29.89 14.49 -21.92
C GLY A 20 30.59 14.47 -23.30
N ILE A 21 31.07 13.29 -23.74
CA ILE A 21 31.63 13.10 -25.09
C ILE A 21 30.49 12.88 -26.11
N THR A 22 29.41 12.23 -25.70
CA THR A 22 28.32 11.78 -26.58
C THR A 22 27.13 12.75 -26.62
N THR A 23 26.98 13.62 -25.63
CA THR A 23 25.88 14.59 -25.52
C THR A 23 26.32 16.00 -25.92
N ARG A 24 25.46 16.69 -26.63
CA ARG A 24 25.67 18.12 -26.92
C ARG A 24 25.37 18.93 -25.66
N ILE A 25 26.33 19.72 -25.19
CA ILE A 25 26.14 20.65 -24.09
C ILE A 25 25.59 21.97 -24.66
N ASP A 26 24.34 22.23 -24.42
CA ASP A 26 23.62 23.47 -24.74
C ASP A 26 22.92 24.03 -23.48
N GLU A 27 22.07 25.04 -23.66
CA GLU A 27 21.36 25.74 -22.58
C GLU A 27 20.38 24.80 -21.80
N ASN A 28 19.97 23.71 -22.42
CA ASN A 28 19.07 22.73 -21.82
C ASN A 28 19.77 21.49 -21.26
N ALA A 29 21.12 21.43 -21.39
CA ALA A 29 21.86 20.29 -20.83
C ALA A 29 21.87 20.36 -19.29
N PRO A 30 21.42 19.29 -18.58
CA PRO A 30 21.43 19.27 -17.12
C PRO A 30 22.78 19.63 -16.51
N GLU A 31 23.87 19.15 -17.11
CA GLU A 31 25.26 19.42 -16.68
C GLU A 31 25.64 20.90 -16.81
N TYR A 32 24.97 21.66 -17.68
CA TYR A 32 25.19 23.07 -17.87
C TYR A 32 24.31 23.93 -16.97
N TYR A 33 22.99 23.82 -17.08
CA TYR A 33 22.09 24.76 -16.46
C TYR A 33 22.08 24.67 -14.92
N CYS A 34 22.31 23.48 -14.34
CA CYS A 34 22.38 23.34 -12.89
C CYS A 34 23.58 24.06 -12.26
N MET A 35 24.66 24.30 -13.03
CA MET A 35 25.85 25.01 -12.57
C MET A 35 25.90 26.47 -13.01
N ALA A 36 25.27 26.81 -14.15
CA ALA A 36 25.36 28.11 -14.74
C ALA A 36 24.79 29.24 -13.87
N GLY A 37 23.80 28.95 -13.05
CA GLY A 37 23.22 29.89 -12.08
C GLY A 37 23.95 29.98 -10.75
N ILE A 38 24.82 29.00 -10.46
CA ILE A 38 25.44 28.83 -9.14
C ILE A 38 26.92 29.24 -9.16
N LEU A 39 27.68 28.77 -10.16
CA LEU A 39 29.13 28.95 -10.19
C LEU A 39 29.55 30.26 -10.84
N THR A 40 30.57 30.87 -10.29
CA THR A 40 31.36 31.94 -10.94
C THR A 40 32.30 31.35 -11.98
N ASP A 41 32.84 32.21 -12.86
CA ASP A 41 33.85 31.78 -13.84
C ASP A 41 35.20 31.44 -13.20
N GLU A 42 35.53 32.05 -12.05
CA GLU A 42 36.72 31.71 -11.27
C GLU A 42 36.61 30.33 -10.61
N GLU A 43 35.46 30.02 -10.02
CA GLU A 43 35.21 28.69 -9.47
C GLU A 43 35.26 27.62 -10.55
N ALA A 44 34.70 27.89 -11.73
CA ALA A 44 34.80 26.98 -12.87
C ALA A 44 36.24 26.73 -13.32
N ASP A 45 37.11 27.79 -13.32
CA ASP A 45 38.53 27.63 -13.61
C ASP A 45 39.24 26.71 -12.62
N VAL A 46 38.97 26.88 -11.32
CA VAL A 46 39.53 26.01 -10.27
C VAL A 46 39.07 24.56 -10.47
N ALA A 47 37.79 24.34 -10.73
CA ALA A 47 37.23 23.02 -10.98
C ALA A 47 37.84 22.35 -12.23
N ILE A 48 38.00 23.11 -13.33
CA ILE A 48 38.64 22.62 -14.55
C ILE A 48 40.10 22.24 -14.29
N ALA A 49 40.82 23.05 -13.48
CA ALA A 49 42.23 22.80 -13.14
C ALA A 49 42.43 21.55 -12.28
N ALA A 50 41.45 21.17 -11.47
CA ALA A 50 41.50 19.95 -10.67
C ALA A 50 41.49 18.69 -11.56
N GLY A 51 40.65 18.69 -12.58
CA GLY A 51 40.39 17.53 -13.44
C GLY A 51 39.57 16.45 -12.75
N LEU A 52 38.95 15.63 -13.54
CA LEU A 52 38.01 14.59 -13.05
C LEU A 52 38.78 13.48 -12.31
N ARG A 53 38.26 13.07 -11.16
CA ARG A 53 38.70 11.92 -10.35
C ARG A 53 40.20 11.98 -9.96
N LYS A 54 40.71 13.17 -9.65
CA LYS A 54 42.06 13.37 -9.20
C LYS A 54 42.09 14.14 -7.88
N GLU A 55 42.83 13.63 -6.90
CA GLU A 55 43.11 14.36 -5.66
C GLU A 55 44.10 15.50 -5.92
N ARG A 56 43.81 16.69 -5.42
CA ARG A 56 44.60 17.91 -5.55
C ARG A 56 44.66 18.69 -4.27
N THR A 57 45.80 19.23 -3.92
CA THR A 57 45.96 20.15 -2.80
C THR A 57 45.58 21.58 -3.19
N ALA A 58 45.25 22.42 -2.22
CA ALA A 58 44.97 23.84 -2.45
C ALA A 58 46.17 24.55 -3.15
N ALA A 59 47.38 24.22 -2.73
CA ALA A 59 48.61 24.76 -3.31
C ALA A 59 48.78 24.39 -4.80
N TYR A 60 48.46 23.17 -5.19
CA TYR A 60 48.44 22.74 -6.58
C TYR A 60 47.43 23.54 -7.40
N LEU A 61 46.22 23.68 -6.90
CA LEU A 61 45.13 24.38 -7.60
C LEU A 61 45.44 25.88 -7.75
N ALA A 62 45.90 26.53 -6.68
CA ALA A 62 46.29 27.93 -6.67
C ALA A 62 47.34 28.21 -7.77
N ARG A 63 48.41 27.41 -7.82
CA ARG A 63 49.44 27.53 -8.86
C ARG A 63 48.86 27.33 -10.27
N LYS A 64 47.90 26.41 -10.47
CA LYS A 64 47.34 26.12 -11.79
C LYS A 64 46.44 27.25 -12.32
N VAL A 65 45.76 28.00 -11.43
CA VAL A 65 44.90 29.12 -11.81
C VAL A 65 45.59 30.49 -11.67
N GLY A 66 46.90 30.50 -11.29
CA GLY A 66 47.68 31.75 -11.17
C GLY A 66 47.28 32.60 -9.97
N LYS A 67 46.83 32.02 -8.87
CA LYS A 67 46.40 32.69 -7.64
C LYS A 67 47.22 32.19 -6.43
N THR A 68 47.12 32.91 -5.32
CA THR A 68 47.62 32.45 -4.02
C THR A 68 46.68 31.43 -3.38
N VAL A 69 47.16 30.65 -2.41
CA VAL A 69 46.32 29.74 -1.63
C VAL A 69 45.22 30.50 -0.88
N GLN A 70 45.51 31.68 -0.38
CA GLN A 70 44.51 32.52 0.33
C GLN A 70 43.36 32.97 -0.60
N GLU A 71 43.65 33.28 -1.87
CA GLU A 71 42.63 33.67 -2.84
C GLU A 71 41.79 32.47 -3.35
N VAL A 72 42.39 31.28 -3.41
CA VAL A 72 41.72 30.06 -3.90
C VAL A 72 40.86 29.42 -2.80
N GLN A 73 41.21 29.57 -1.51
CA GLN A 73 40.55 28.88 -0.43
C GLN A 73 39.03 29.18 -0.36
N PRO A 74 38.54 30.43 -0.48
CA PRO A 74 37.10 30.70 -0.55
C PRO A 74 36.41 30.04 -1.75
N LEU A 75 37.08 29.97 -2.90
CA LEU A 75 36.53 29.29 -4.08
C LEU A 75 36.43 27.78 -3.87
N LEU A 76 37.40 27.18 -3.19
CA LEU A 76 37.41 25.78 -2.82
C LEU A 76 36.29 25.46 -1.81
N ASP A 77 36.09 26.33 -0.83
CA ASP A 77 35.05 26.18 0.17
C ASP A 77 33.66 26.26 -0.47
N ASN A 78 33.44 27.18 -1.42
CA ASN A 78 32.21 27.27 -2.20
C ASN A 78 32.01 26.01 -3.07
N LEU A 79 33.05 25.53 -3.77
CA LEU A 79 32.94 24.31 -4.57
C LEU A 79 32.62 23.06 -3.74
N VAL A 80 33.11 23.01 -2.50
CA VAL A 80 32.76 21.99 -1.53
C VAL A 80 31.28 22.16 -1.06
N TYR A 81 30.87 23.38 -0.77
CA TYR A 81 29.49 23.70 -0.39
C TYR A 81 28.50 23.32 -1.50
N TYR A 82 28.79 23.64 -2.74
CA TYR A 82 27.96 23.27 -3.89
C TYR A 82 28.03 21.78 -4.25
N GLY A 83 28.94 21.00 -3.68
CA GLY A 83 29.08 19.58 -3.96
C GLY A 83 29.90 19.24 -5.22
N ILE A 84 30.56 20.22 -5.83
CA ILE A 84 31.46 19.98 -6.97
C ILE A 84 32.74 19.26 -6.52
N PHE A 85 33.23 19.59 -5.34
CA PHE A 85 34.38 18.95 -4.73
C PHE A 85 34.04 18.19 -3.47
N ARG A 86 34.63 17.01 -3.32
CA ARG A 86 34.79 16.32 -2.04
C ARG A 86 36.09 16.81 -1.42
N ARG A 87 36.08 17.14 -0.11
CA ARG A 87 37.28 17.48 0.68
C ARG A 87 37.52 16.36 1.68
N SER A 88 38.73 15.86 1.75
CA SER A 88 39.19 14.91 2.75
C SER A 88 40.59 15.22 3.24
N HIS A 89 40.92 14.87 4.47
CA HIS A 89 42.27 15.00 4.98
C HIS A 89 43.15 13.91 4.36
N ASN A 90 44.34 14.28 3.89
CA ASN A 90 45.33 13.32 3.43
C ASN A 90 46.45 13.23 4.48
N GLU A 91 46.47 12.15 5.23
CA GLU A 91 47.39 11.94 6.34
C GLU A 91 48.87 11.91 5.87
N THR A 92 49.15 11.38 4.67
CA THR A 92 50.48 11.31 4.10
C THR A 92 51.04 12.71 3.78
N LEU A 93 50.17 13.62 3.33
CA LEU A 93 50.54 14.98 3.01
C LEU A 93 50.37 15.94 4.19
N GLY A 94 49.62 15.57 5.20
CA GLY A 94 49.27 16.39 6.37
C GLY A 94 48.40 17.60 6.02
N GLU A 95 47.71 17.58 4.88
CA GLU A 95 46.84 18.67 4.43
C GLU A 95 45.55 18.14 3.78
N ASP A 96 44.59 19.04 3.61
CA ASP A 96 43.35 18.71 2.93
C ASP A 96 43.55 18.59 1.40
N THR A 97 42.91 17.58 0.82
CA THR A 97 42.83 17.37 -0.62
C THR A 97 41.41 17.53 -1.13
N TYR A 98 41.32 17.95 -2.38
CA TYR A 98 40.06 18.21 -3.10
C TYR A 98 39.94 17.27 -4.28
N TYR A 99 38.77 16.67 -4.44
CA TYR A 99 38.52 15.63 -5.42
C TYR A 99 37.18 15.93 -6.14
N MET A 100 37.24 16.08 -7.47
CA MET A 100 36.04 16.27 -8.30
C MET A 100 35.53 14.92 -8.80
N GLN A 101 34.27 14.60 -8.46
CA GLN A 101 33.62 13.38 -8.91
C GLN A 101 33.00 13.54 -10.30
N ILE A 102 32.48 12.46 -10.85
CA ILE A 102 31.58 12.47 -12.02
C ILE A 102 30.26 13.14 -11.67
N PHE A 103 29.50 13.52 -12.68
CA PHE A 103 28.27 14.27 -12.48
C PHE A 103 27.25 13.46 -11.68
N ALA A 104 27.03 12.18 -12.05
CA ALA A 104 26.23 11.24 -11.25
C ALA A 104 26.70 9.77 -11.51
N PRO A 105 26.81 8.93 -10.48
CA PRO A 105 26.65 9.24 -9.05
C PRO A 105 27.84 10.07 -8.53
N GLY A 106 27.54 11.19 -7.85
CA GLY A 106 28.58 12.05 -7.26
C GLY A 106 28.12 13.50 -7.07
N ILE A 107 28.40 14.37 -8.03
CA ILE A 107 28.16 15.82 -7.92
C ILE A 107 26.67 16.11 -7.68
N LEU A 108 25.77 15.54 -8.48
CA LEU A 108 24.33 15.80 -8.37
C LEU A 108 23.78 15.37 -7.01
N GLU A 109 24.20 14.22 -6.50
CA GLU A 109 23.77 13.74 -5.19
C GLU A 109 24.22 14.70 -4.07
N MET A 110 25.45 15.21 -4.15
CA MET A 110 25.98 16.17 -3.18
C MET A 110 25.29 17.54 -3.28
N MET A 111 24.96 18.01 -4.48
CA MET A 111 24.20 19.25 -4.68
C MET A 111 22.80 19.15 -4.07
N VAL A 112 22.06 18.09 -4.37
CA VAL A 112 20.69 17.87 -3.88
C VAL A 112 20.67 17.62 -2.37
N ASN A 113 21.73 17.02 -1.81
CA ASN A 113 21.83 16.77 -0.37
C ASN A 113 22.10 18.05 0.44
N GLN A 114 22.39 19.18 -0.22
CA GLN A 114 22.43 20.49 0.41
C GLN A 114 21.07 21.15 0.32
N LYS A 115 20.29 21.03 1.39
CA LYS A 115 18.90 21.48 1.41
C LYS A 115 18.72 22.96 1.05
N GLU A 116 19.54 23.83 1.62
CA GLU A 116 19.49 25.27 1.34
C GLU A 116 19.76 25.57 -0.15
N LEU A 117 20.71 24.85 -0.75
CA LEU A 117 20.99 24.96 -2.19
C LEU A 117 19.80 24.50 -3.02
N LEU A 118 19.19 23.39 -2.66
CA LEU A 118 18.00 22.87 -3.37
C LEU A 118 16.78 23.80 -3.22
N ASP A 119 16.59 24.39 -2.06
CA ASP A 119 15.49 25.33 -1.80
C ASP A 119 15.66 26.64 -2.58
N THR A 120 16.91 27.12 -2.76
CA THR A 120 17.22 28.35 -3.50
C THR A 120 17.42 28.13 -5.01
N HIS A 121 17.80 26.91 -5.42
CA HIS A 121 18.07 26.49 -6.79
C HIS A 121 17.33 25.19 -7.16
N PRO A 122 15.98 25.24 -7.30
CA PRO A 122 15.17 24.06 -7.59
C PRO A 122 15.49 23.40 -8.96
N GLU A 123 16.17 24.15 -9.85
CA GLU A 123 16.68 23.60 -11.11
C GLU A 123 17.67 22.45 -10.91
N VAL A 124 18.34 22.35 -9.75
CA VAL A 124 19.25 21.23 -9.41
C VAL A 124 18.46 19.93 -9.31
N GLY A 125 17.29 19.95 -8.66
CA GLY A 125 16.43 18.79 -8.57
C GLY A 125 15.91 18.33 -9.93
N ARG A 126 15.52 19.30 -10.79
CA ARG A 126 15.12 19.02 -12.17
C ARG A 126 16.30 18.45 -12.99
N ALA A 127 17.51 19.00 -12.84
CA ALA A 127 18.69 18.49 -13.54
C ALA A 127 18.98 17.04 -13.19
N PHE A 128 18.80 16.65 -11.94
CA PHE A 128 18.96 15.25 -11.52
C PHE A 128 18.00 14.32 -12.25
N GLU A 129 16.74 14.69 -12.37
CA GLU A 129 15.73 13.91 -13.09
C GLU A 129 16.01 13.82 -14.58
N GLU A 130 16.29 14.95 -15.22
CA GLU A 130 16.58 15.00 -16.65
C GLU A 130 17.87 14.26 -17.02
N TYR A 131 18.91 14.39 -16.19
CA TYR A 131 20.14 13.62 -16.40
C TYR A 131 19.90 12.12 -16.26
N THR A 132 19.10 11.68 -15.27
CA THR A 132 18.73 10.28 -15.11
C THR A 132 18.07 9.74 -16.38
N ARG A 133 17.12 10.48 -16.94
CA ARG A 133 16.44 10.13 -18.19
C ARG A 133 17.39 10.12 -19.39
N ASN A 134 18.23 11.14 -19.51
CA ASN A 134 19.20 11.26 -20.60
C ASN A 134 20.26 10.16 -20.57
N LEU A 135 20.78 9.84 -19.38
CA LEU A 135 21.76 8.76 -19.21
C LEU A 135 21.14 7.42 -19.63
N ALA A 136 19.96 7.12 -19.12
CA ALA A 136 19.24 5.90 -19.47
C ALA A 136 18.94 5.83 -20.97
N ALA A 137 18.50 6.96 -21.55
CA ALA A 137 18.16 7.04 -22.96
C ALA A 137 19.36 6.82 -23.89
N ASN A 138 20.51 7.39 -23.54
CA ASN A 138 21.67 7.41 -24.40
C ASN A 138 22.67 6.28 -24.12
N MET A 139 22.80 5.87 -22.87
CA MET A 139 23.83 4.93 -22.42
C MET A 139 23.30 3.58 -21.98
N GLY A 140 22.04 3.49 -21.55
CA GLY A 140 21.49 2.27 -20.96
C GLY A 140 21.68 1.02 -21.81
N ALA A 141 21.53 1.16 -23.15
CA ALA A 141 21.78 0.06 -24.09
C ALA A 141 23.25 -0.22 -24.40
N MET A 142 24.15 0.67 -24.03
CA MET A 142 25.58 0.57 -24.33
C MET A 142 26.42 0.16 -23.11
N ILE A 143 25.85 0.16 -21.91
CA ILE A 143 26.53 -0.29 -20.70
C ILE A 143 26.70 -1.81 -20.79
N PRO A 144 27.92 -2.33 -20.69
CA PRO A 144 28.17 -3.77 -20.71
C PRO A 144 27.56 -4.46 -19.50
N ASP A 145 27.26 -5.74 -19.66
CA ASP A 145 26.73 -6.57 -18.59
C ASP A 145 27.68 -6.57 -17.37
N GLY A 146 27.13 -6.26 -16.18
CA GLY A 146 27.88 -6.18 -14.93
C GLY A 146 28.74 -4.92 -14.72
N TYR A 147 28.79 -3.99 -15.68
CA TYR A 147 29.56 -2.73 -15.61
C TYR A 147 28.69 -1.49 -15.34
N GLY A 148 27.53 -1.65 -14.75
CA GLY A 148 26.72 -0.51 -14.33
C GLY A 148 27.41 0.34 -13.28
N LEU A 149 27.10 1.65 -13.27
CA LEU A 149 27.62 2.59 -12.26
C LEU A 149 27.18 2.24 -10.84
N MET A 150 26.04 1.60 -10.70
CA MET A 150 25.45 1.16 -9.43
C MET A 150 25.20 -0.35 -9.50
N ARG A 151 25.18 -1.00 -8.35
CA ARG A 151 24.89 -2.41 -8.25
C ARG A 151 24.06 -2.74 -7.01
N VAL A 152 23.02 -3.55 -7.22
CA VAL A 152 22.24 -4.13 -6.14
C VAL A 152 23.09 -5.09 -5.30
N ILE A 153 23.09 -4.88 -3.98
CA ILE A 153 23.62 -5.81 -3.01
C ILE A 153 22.43 -6.58 -2.41
N PRO A 154 22.44 -7.91 -2.43
CA PRO A 154 21.37 -8.69 -1.84
C PRO A 154 21.25 -8.47 -0.33
N VAL A 155 20.04 -8.60 0.20
CA VAL A 155 19.84 -8.76 1.64
C VAL A 155 20.70 -9.91 2.14
N GLU A 156 21.47 -9.68 3.19
CA GLU A 156 22.52 -10.63 3.57
C GLU A 156 21.95 -11.98 4.06
N SER A 157 20.83 -11.97 4.78
CA SER A 157 20.14 -13.19 5.19
C SER A 157 19.66 -14.04 4.01
N ALA A 158 19.40 -13.42 2.86
CA ALA A 158 19.03 -14.15 1.64
C ALA A 158 20.19 -14.90 0.97
N LEU A 159 21.42 -14.67 1.41
CA LEU A 159 22.63 -15.34 0.91
C LEU A 159 23.05 -16.55 1.73
N GLU A 160 22.41 -16.79 2.86
CA GLU A 160 22.71 -17.92 3.74
C GLU A 160 22.53 -19.26 3.02
N GLY A 161 23.51 -20.15 3.14
CA GLY A 161 23.48 -21.47 2.53
C GLY A 161 23.74 -21.51 1.01
N ILE A 162 23.92 -20.36 0.34
CA ILE A 162 24.24 -20.32 -1.10
C ILE A 162 25.74 -20.56 -1.30
N PRO A 163 26.14 -21.56 -2.10
CA PRO A 163 27.55 -21.79 -2.38
C PRO A 163 28.17 -20.70 -3.27
N GLY A 164 29.44 -20.37 -3.03
CA GLY A 164 30.19 -19.43 -3.86
C GLY A 164 29.80 -17.97 -3.72
N VAL A 165 29.25 -17.57 -2.60
CA VAL A 165 29.01 -16.16 -2.26
C VAL A 165 30.36 -15.47 -2.06
N ASN A 166 30.60 -14.37 -2.77
CA ASN A 166 31.80 -13.58 -2.59
C ASN A 166 31.65 -12.58 -1.45
N GLU A 167 32.76 -12.17 -0.82
CA GLU A 167 32.73 -11.19 0.28
C GLU A 167 32.11 -9.86 -0.15
N PHE A 168 32.46 -9.34 -1.32
CA PHE A 168 31.92 -8.08 -1.85
C PHE A 168 30.41 -8.10 -2.16
N GLU A 169 29.74 -9.25 -2.06
CA GLU A 169 28.29 -9.39 -2.20
C GLU A 169 27.58 -9.26 -0.85
N ARG A 170 28.33 -9.12 0.26
CA ARG A 170 27.83 -8.99 1.64
C ARG A 170 27.93 -7.57 2.14
N ILE A 171 26.88 -7.08 2.77
CA ILE A 171 26.88 -5.75 3.40
C ILE A 171 27.87 -5.71 4.58
N SER A 172 27.92 -6.78 5.36
CA SER A 172 28.84 -6.92 6.51
C SER A 172 30.31 -6.70 6.11
N HIS A 173 30.72 -7.18 4.93
CA HIS A 173 32.08 -6.95 4.42
C HIS A 173 32.45 -5.47 4.35
N TYR A 174 31.54 -4.63 3.90
CA TYR A 174 31.78 -3.19 3.81
C TYR A 174 31.76 -2.52 5.19
N LEU A 175 30.85 -2.94 6.07
CA LEU A 175 30.80 -2.43 7.45
C LEU A 175 32.00 -2.84 8.28
N ASP A 176 32.66 -3.96 7.96
CA ASP A 176 33.87 -4.42 8.64
C ASP A 176 35.14 -3.80 8.05
N LYS A 177 35.11 -3.37 6.79
CA LYS A 177 36.25 -2.76 6.09
C LYS A 177 36.51 -1.33 6.53
N TYR A 178 35.50 -0.57 6.91
CA TYR A 178 35.59 0.84 7.25
C TYR A 178 35.32 1.07 8.74
N ASP A 179 35.98 2.08 9.28
CA ASP A 179 35.91 2.48 10.70
C ASP A 179 35.08 3.77 10.94
N ARG A 180 34.72 4.48 9.87
CA ARG A 180 33.96 5.73 9.95
C ARG A 180 32.71 5.67 9.09
N PHE A 181 31.57 6.03 9.72
CA PHE A 181 30.26 5.97 9.09
C PHE A 181 29.50 7.28 9.27
N SER A 182 28.70 7.62 8.27
CA SER A 182 27.71 8.70 8.37
C SER A 182 26.41 8.30 7.69
N VAL A 183 25.33 8.98 8.06
CA VAL A 183 24.04 8.83 7.40
C VAL A 183 23.50 10.18 6.95
N SER A 184 23.02 10.24 5.72
CA SER A 184 22.41 11.42 5.12
C SER A 184 20.99 11.15 4.61
N PRO A 185 20.20 12.20 4.39
CA PRO A 185 18.98 12.10 3.60
C PRO A 185 19.24 11.50 2.21
N CYS A 186 18.21 10.85 1.64
CA CYS A 186 18.33 10.24 0.32
C CYS A 186 18.23 11.30 -0.79
N SER A 187 19.33 11.60 -1.47
CA SER A 187 19.41 12.58 -2.56
C SER A 187 18.42 12.31 -3.70
N CYS A 188 18.28 11.04 -4.10
CA CYS A 188 17.34 10.66 -5.17
C CYS A 188 15.88 10.97 -4.80
N ARG A 189 15.48 10.76 -3.53
CA ARG A 189 14.13 11.10 -3.07
C ARG A 189 13.96 12.60 -2.92
N ALA A 190 14.95 13.30 -2.37
CA ALA A 190 14.94 14.76 -2.27
C ALA A 190 14.75 15.43 -3.64
N SER A 191 15.48 14.96 -4.66
CA SER A 191 15.29 15.41 -6.05
C SER A 191 13.86 15.20 -6.54
N ARG A 192 13.30 14.00 -6.34
CA ARG A 192 11.92 13.69 -6.77
C ARG A 192 10.88 14.52 -6.00
N THR A 193 11.09 14.71 -4.70
CA THR A 193 10.22 15.53 -3.84
C THR A 193 10.24 17.00 -4.29
N SER A 194 11.42 17.55 -4.63
CA SER A 194 11.56 18.94 -5.04
C SER A 194 10.82 19.30 -6.35
N ILE A 195 10.59 18.32 -7.21
CA ILE A 195 9.84 18.49 -8.47
C ILE A 195 8.37 18.01 -8.39
N GLY A 196 7.87 17.66 -7.19
CA GLY A 196 6.49 17.22 -6.98
C GLY A 196 6.20 15.76 -7.36
N ASP A 197 7.23 14.95 -7.58
CA ASP A 197 7.15 13.58 -8.08
C ASP A 197 7.56 12.54 -7.02
N GLY A 198 7.52 12.90 -5.73
CA GLY A 198 7.79 11.99 -4.61
C GLY A 198 6.84 10.79 -4.59
N CYS A 199 7.32 9.65 -4.11
CA CYS A 199 6.61 8.36 -4.21
C CYS A 199 6.01 7.86 -2.88
N GLY A 200 6.06 8.69 -1.83
CA GLY A 200 5.65 8.33 -0.48
C GLY A 200 6.75 7.68 0.37
N HIS A 201 7.91 7.35 -0.22
CA HIS A 201 9.13 7.14 0.54
C HIS A 201 9.82 8.49 0.70
N LEU A 202 9.97 8.95 1.93
CA LEU A 202 10.50 10.27 2.22
C LEU A 202 12.03 10.30 2.05
N ASP A 203 12.58 11.50 1.93
CA ASP A 203 14.02 11.76 1.80
C ASP A 203 14.76 11.76 3.16
N GLU A 204 14.43 10.81 4.00
CA GLU A 204 14.97 10.65 5.34
C GLU A 204 16.38 10.05 5.33
N ASP A 205 17.03 10.06 6.51
CA ASP A 205 18.39 9.55 6.74
C ASP A 205 18.47 8.04 6.43
N MET A 206 18.82 7.71 5.19
CA MET A 206 18.85 6.34 4.66
C MET A 206 20.07 6.03 3.80
N CYS A 207 20.87 7.04 3.42
CA CYS A 207 22.11 6.83 2.67
C CYS A 207 23.30 6.80 3.64
N ILE A 208 23.99 5.66 3.69
CA ILE A 208 25.16 5.45 4.57
C ILE A 208 26.43 5.66 3.76
N GLN A 209 27.27 6.60 4.19
CA GLN A 209 28.60 6.80 3.63
C GLN A 209 29.64 6.20 4.57
N MET A 210 30.76 5.74 4.00
CA MET A 210 31.84 5.06 4.73
C MET A 210 33.21 5.63 4.35
N GLY A 211 34.16 5.59 5.30
CA GLY A 211 35.52 6.03 5.12
C GLY A 211 35.63 7.54 4.80
N LYS A 212 36.46 7.92 3.81
CA LYS A 212 36.66 9.32 3.38
C LYS A 212 35.36 9.97 2.87
N GLY A 213 34.42 9.18 2.35
CA GLY A 213 33.06 9.66 2.00
C GLY A 213 32.28 10.12 3.23
N ALA A 214 32.30 9.37 4.31
CA ALA A 214 31.69 9.74 5.58
C ALA A 214 32.34 10.99 6.16
N GLU A 215 33.65 11.07 6.17
CA GLU A 215 34.41 12.27 6.61
C GLU A 215 33.93 13.53 5.88
N HIS A 216 33.87 13.46 4.55
CA HIS A 216 33.44 14.60 3.73
C HIS A 216 32.01 15.03 4.07
N TYR A 217 31.06 14.09 4.13
CA TYR A 217 29.65 14.39 4.41
C TYR A 217 29.46 15.00 5.80
N ILE A 218 30.17 14.51 6.81
CA ILE A 218 30.17 15.08 8.18
C ILE A 218 30.76 16.50 8.17
N ARG A 219 31.96 16.67 7.62
CA ARG A 219 32.66 17.99 7.59
C ARG A 219 31.92 19.05 6.76
N SER A 220 31.14 18.64 5.78
CA SER A 220 30.33 19.54 4.95
C SER A 220 28.90 19.76 5.46
N GLY A 221 28.55 19.20 6.64
CA GLY A 221 27.23 19.36 7.25
C GLY A 221 26.10 18.61 6.55
N ARG A 222 26.39 17.68 5.64
CA ARG A 222 25.39 16.92 4.86
C ARG A 222 24.90 15.68 5.57
N ALA A 223 25.66 15.15 6.53
CA ALA A 223 25.36 13.91 7.20
C ALA A 223 25.65 13.98 8.69
N LYS A 224 25.02 13.07 9.44
CA LYS A 224 25.29 12.80 10.85
C LYS A 224 26.27 11.64 10.95
N GLU A 225 27.27 11.75 11.85
CA GLU A 225 28.13 10.62 12.18
C GLU A 225 27.33 9.57 12.94
N ILE A 226 27.53 8.30 12.59
CA ILE A 226 26.86 7.15 13.19
C ILE A 226 27.85 6.03 13.51
N THR A 227 27.48 5.13 14.41
CA THR A 227 28.25 3.93 14.70
C THR A 227 27.94 2.82 13.70
N ARG A 228 28.78 1.77 13.69
CA ARG A 228 28.53 0.56 12.91
C ARG A 228 27.21 -0.11 13.26
N GLU A 229 26.85 -0.16 14.53
CA GLU A 229 25.60 -0.74 15.06
C GLU A 229 24.39 0.07 14.56
N GLN A 230 24.48 1.39 14.58
CA GLN A 230 23.44 2.26 14.03
C GLN A 230 23.29 2.08 12.53
N ALA A 231 24.39 1.86 11.79
CA ALA A 231 24.33 1.55 10.37
C ALA A 231 23.58 0.23 10.10
N LEU A 232 23.86 -0.83 10.89
CA LEU A 232 23.14 -2.10 10.82
C LEU A 232 21.65 -1.94 11.14
N GLU A 233 21.30 -1.13 12.11
CA GLU A 233 19.90 -0.84 12.46
C GLU A 233 19.16 -0.15 11.31
N ILE A 234 19.81 0.82 10.65
CA ILE A 234 19.26 1.51 9.47
C ILE A 234 19.04 0.52 8.32
N ILE A 235 20.00 -0.37 8.05
CA ILE A 235 19.89 -1.41 7.02
C ILE A 235 18.70 -2.31 7.29
N LYS A 236 18.60 -2.85 8.51
CA LYS A 236 17.49 -3.73 8.90
C LYS A 236 16.13 -3.03 8.77
N ARG A 237 16.03 -1.79 9.21
CA ARG A 237 14.82 -0.97 9.08
C ARG A 237 14.48 -0.69 7.62
N ALA A 238 15.47 -0.50 6.76
CA ALA A 238 15.27 -0.36 5.32
C ALA A 238 14.64 -1.63 4.73
N GLU A 239 15.14 -2.81 5.08
CA GLU A 239 14.59 -4.11 4.65
C GLU A 239 13.13 -4.28 5.12
N GLU A 240 12.84 -3.93 6.36
CA GLU A 240 11.48 -3.99 6.93
C GLU A 240 10.51 -3.08 6.14
N ASN A 241 10.98 -1.94 5.67
CA ASN A 241 10.23 -0.98 4.85
C ASN A 241 10.25 -1.27 3.34
N GLY A 242 10.81 -2.39 2.90
CA GLY A 242 10.87 -2.79 1.49
C GLY A 242 11.86 -1.98 0.65
N LEU A 243 12.85 -1.38 1.28
CA LEU A 243 13.95 -0.69 0.61
C LEU A 243 15.09 -1.67 0.38
N MET A 244 15.63 -1.68 -0.81
CA MET A 244 16.74 -2.54 -1.19
C MET A 244 18.08 -1.81 -1.09
N HIS A 245 19.15 -2.58 -1.02
CA HIS A 245 20.50 -2.07 -0.94
C HIS A 245 21.11 -1.91 -2.33
N ASP A 246 21.73 -0.76 -2.53
CA ASP A 246 22.41 -0.40 -3.78
C ASP A 246 23.75 0.27 -3.45
N MET A 247 24.78 0.00 -4.25
CA MET A 247 26.11 0.54 -4.05
C MET A 247 26.70 1.02 -5.37
N VAL A 248 27.66 1.96 -5.27
CA VAL A 248 28.48 2.32 -6.41
C VAL A 248 29.30 1.11 -6.88
N ASN A 249 29.16 0.75 -8.15
CA ASN A 249 29.76 -0.44 -8.76
C ASN A 249 31.02 -0.12 -9.55
N ILE A 250 31.78 0.85 -9.10
CA ILE A 250 33.07 1.23 -9.66
C ILE A 250 34.09 1.39 -8.54
N GLU A 251 35.32 0.95 -8.78
CA GLU A 251 36.38 1.17 -7.83
C GLU A 251 36.66 2.67 -7.67
N GLU A 252 36.60 3.14 -6.44
CA GLU A 252 36.90 4.53 -6.12
C GLU A 252 38.32 4.67 -5.57
N PRO A 253 39.10 5.59 -6.10
CA PRO A 253 40.37 5.95 -5.46
C PRO A 253 40.08 6.58 -4.10
N GLY A 254 40.84 6.17 -3.09
CA GLY A 254 40.80 6.81 -1.79
C GLY A 254 39.78 6.29 -0.79
N GLU A 255 39.53 4.99 -0.72
CA GLU A 255 38.92 4.31 0.42
C GLU A 255 37.56 4.89 0.86
N SER A 256 36.65 5.05 -0.06
CA SER A 256 35.26 5.41 0.27
C SER A 256 34.26 4.47 -0.37
N ALA A 257 33.17 4.24 0.32
CA ALA A 257 32.02 3.50 -0.20
C ALA A 257 30.72 4.13 0.32
N ALA A 258 29.60 3.79 -0.30
CA ALA A 258 28.27 4.18 0.17
C ALA A 258 27.28 3.06 -0.05
N ILE A 259 26.45 2.80 0.96
CA ILE A 259 25.31 1.90 0.88
C ILE A 259 24.05 2.77 0.84
N CYS A 260 23.30 2.66 -0.25
CA CYS A 260 22.03 3.33 -0.43
C CYS A 260 20.89 2.37 -0.10
N ASN A 261 19.89 2.82 0.66
CA ASN A 261 18.67 2.08 0.95
C ASN A 261 17.56 2.60 0.04
N CYS A 262 17.31 1.91 -1.07
CA CYS A 262 16.66 2.44 -2.25
C CYS A 262 15.24 1.92 -2.48
N CYS A 263 14.38 2.78 -3.00
CA CYS A 263 13.12 2.38 -3.64
C CYS A 263 13.24 2.50 -5.16
N ALA A 264 12.57 1.63 -5.91
CA ALA A 264 12.60 1.65 -7.37
C ALA A 264 11.99 2.92 -7.99
N CYS A 265 11.16 3.64 -7.22
CA CYS A 265 10.45 4.81 -7.73
C CYS A 265 11.33 6.06 -7.88
N ALA A 266 12.35 6.21 -7.03
CA ALA A 266 13.17 7.41 -6.96
C ALA A 266 14.65 7.17 -7.29
N CYS A 267 15.21 6.00 -6.95
CA CYS A 267 16.64 5.74 -7.08
C CYS A 267 17.15 5.93 -8.51
N PHE A 268 18.22 6.71 -8.65
CA PHE A 268 18.91 6.97 -9.92
C PHE A 268 19.33 5.67 -10.61
N GLY A 269 20.13 4.85 -9.95
CA GLY A 269 20.68 3.61 -10.53
C GLY A 269 19.59 2.63 -10.93
N LEU A 270 18.58 2.41 -10.05
CA LEU A 270 17.48 1.50 -10.33
C LEU A 270 16.61 1.98 -11.49
N ARG A 271 16.30 3.26 -11.54
CA ARG A 271 15.45 3.81 -12.60
C ARG A 271 16.12 3.72 -13.97
N VAL A 272 17.42 3.95 -14.06
CA VAL A 272 18.20 3.73 -15.30
C VAL A 272 18.02 2.30 -15.79
N GLY A 273 18.17 1.31 -14.91
CA GLY A 273 18.00 -0.09 -15.26
C GLY A 273 16.54 -0.53 -15.49
N LEU A 274 15.62 -0.09 -14.64
CA LEU A 274 14.24 -0.57 -14.66
C LEU A 274 13.38 0.10 -15.74
N MET A 275 13.47 1.43 -15.88
CA MET A 275 12.65 2.17 -16.84
C MET A 275 13.01 1.87 -18.28
N TYR A 276 14.29 1.66 -18.57
CA TYR A 276 14.80 1.51 -19.93
C TYR A 276 15.29 0.10 -20.26
N GLY A 277 15.03 -0.85 -19.35
CA GLY A 277 15.33 -2.27 -19.53
C GLY A 277 16.81 -2.63 -19.50
N ALA A 278 17.68 -1.72 -19.07
CA ALA A 278 19.10 -1.95 -18.91
C ALA A 278 19.43 -2.62 -17.54
N ARG A 279 18.73 -3.70 -17.21
CA ARG A 279 18.82 -4.33 -15.89
C ARG A 279 20.19 -4.90 -15.57
N ASP A 280 20.93 -5.35 -16.59
CA ASP A 280 22.30 -5.84 -16.44
C ASP A 280 23.26 -4.77 -15.93
N ALA A 281 22.88 -3.50 -16.06
CA ALA A 281 23.65 -2.37 -15.52
C ALA A 281 23.53 -2.21 -13.99
N ILE A 282 22.58 -2.88 -13.34
CA ILE A 282 22.27 -2.63 -11.91
C ILE A 282 22.08 -3.90 -11.08
N ARG A 283 21.78 -5.05 -11.71
CA ARG A 283 21.42 -6.27 -10.97
C ARG A 283 22.59 -6.86 -10.21
N SER A 284 22.28 -7.61 -9.16
CA SER A 284 23.23 -8.47 -8.45
C SER A 284 23.55 -9.74 -9.27
N ASN A 285 24.40 -10.59 -8.72
CA ASN A 285 24.73 -11.90 -9.31
C ASN A 285 23.62 -12.96 -9.13
N TYR A 286 22.50 -12.59 -8.55
CA TYR A 286 21.46 -13.52 -8.13
C TYR A 286 20.13 -13.30 -8.85
N VAL A 287 19.30 -14.33 -8.83
CA VAL A 287 17.91 -14.30 -9.27
C VAL A 287 17.06 -15.02 -8.23
N ALA A 288 15.85 -14.54 -7.98
CA ALA A 288 14.91 -15.22 -7.10
C ALA A 288 14.34 -16.48 -7.79
N GLU A 289 14.15 -17.54 -7.02
CA GLU A 289 13.51 -18.79 -7.43
C GLU A 289 12.38 -19.11 -6.44
N VAL A 290 11.23 -19.58 -6.91
CA VAL A 290 10.04 -19.87 -6.10
C VAL A 290 9.78 -21.35 -6.08
N ASP A 291 9.69 -21.92 -4.88
CA ASP A 291 9.13 -23.25 -4.65
C ASP A 291 7.60 -23.15 -4.66
N GLU A 292 6.98 -23.55 -5.77
CA GLU A 292 5.54 -23.47 -5.96
C GLU A 292 4.75 -24.41 -5.02
N ALA A 293 5.38 -25.48 -4.53
CA ALA A 293 4.74 -26.40 -3.59
C ALA A 293 4.56 -25.76 -2.20
N LYS A 294 5.48 -24.88 -1.82
CA LYS A 294 5.41 -24.11 -0.57
C LYS A 294 4.64 -22.79 -0.73
N CYS A 295 4.60 -22.24 -1.94
CA CYS A 295 4.00 -20.93 -2.21
C CYS A 295 2.47 -20.95 -2.02
N VAL A 296 1.96 -19.97 -1.33
CA VAL A 296 0.52 -19.77 -1.04
C VAL A 296 -0.06 -18.51 -1.71
N ALA A 297 0.64 -17.90 -2.65
CA ALA A 297 0.21 -16.70 -3.37
C ALA A 297 -0.30 -15.56 -2.47
N CYS A 298 0.28 -15.38 -1.28
CA CYS A 298 -0.14 -14.31 -0.36
C CYS A 298 0.09 -12.91 -0.93
N GLY A 299 1.03 -12.75 -1.87
CA GLY A 299 1.30 -11.50 -2.58
C GLY A 299 2.30 -10.57 -1.89
N GLN A 300 2.76 -10.87 -0.67
CA GLN A 300 3.68 -9.99 0.06
C GLN A 300 5.00 -9.72 -0.69
N CYS A 301 5.53 -10.73 -1.35
CA CYS A 301 6.72 -10.62 -2.19
C CYS A 301 6.46 -9.78 -3.46
N VAL A 302 5.25 -9.86 -4.04
CA VAL A 302 4.86 -9.10 -5.23
C VAL A 302 4.78 -7.60 -4.92
N GLU A 303 4.13 -7.25 -3.80
CA GLU A 303 3.97 -5.86 -3.37
C GLU A 303 5.32 -5.20 -3.02
N THR A 304 6.26 -5.99 -2.49
CA THR A 304 7.59 -5.50 -2.08
C THR A 304 8.59 -5.45 -3.24
N CYS A 305 8.37 -6.20 -4.33
CA CYS A 305 9.36 -6.35 -5.39
C CYS A 305 9.69 -5.04 -6.11
N PRO A 306 10.91 -4.48 -5.96
CA PRO A 306 11.28 -3.23 -6.62
C PRO A 306 11.41 -3.38 -8.15
N GLY A 307 11.82 -4.56 -8.62
CA GLY A 307 11.98 -4.89 -10.04
C GLY A 307 10.67 -5.20 -10.76
N ASN A 308 9.55 -5.29 -10.02
CA ASN A 308 8.27 -5.77 -10.55
C ASN A 308 8.38 -7.15 -11.26
N ALA A 309 9.28 -7.99 -10.76
CA ALA A 309 9.63 -9.28 -11.34
C ALA A 309 8.72 -10.42 -10.85
N LEU A 310 8.00 -10.21 -9.76
CA LEU A 310 7.13 -11.22 -9.16
C LEU A 310 5.69 -10.95 -9.55
N LYS A 311 5.00 -11.98 -10.03
CA LYS A 311 3.61 -11.92 -10.44
C LYS A 311 2.81 -13.03 -9.76
N LEU A 312 1.57 -12.72 -9.40
CA LEU A 312 0.62 -13.74 -8.97
C LEU A 312 0.05 -14.43 -10.20
N GLY A 313 0.14 -15.75 -10.19
CA GLY A 313 -0.37 -16.59 -11.26
C GLY A 313 -1.26 -17.71 -10.74
N GLN A 314 -2.05 -18.27 -11.64
CA GLN A 314 -2.85 -19.46 -11.42
C GLN A 314 -1.94 -20.67 -11.28
N LYS A 315 -2.14 -21.50 -10.26
CA LYS A 315 -1.43 -22.75 -10.06
C LYS A 315 -2.27 -23.96 -10.48
N LEU A 316 -3.57 -23.90 -10.18
CA LEU A 316 -4.52 -24.94 -10.53
C LEU A 316 -5.09 -24.68 -11.91
N CYS A 317 -4.95 -25.66 -12.80
CA CYS A 317 -5.81 -25.88 -13.93
C CYS A 317 -5.96 -24.71 -14.93
N SER A 318 -4.97 -23.81 -14.98
CA SER A 318 -4.96 -22.80 -16.03
C SER A 318 -4.56 -23.45 -17.36
N THR A 319 -5.40 -23.30 -18.37
CA THR A 319 -5.05 -23.61 -19.75
C THR A 319 -4.24 -22.47 -20.40
N GLU A 320 -4.13 -21.32 -19.73
CA GLU A 320 -3.33 -20.19 -20.19
C GLU A 320 -1.88 -20.33 -19.75
N ASP A 321 -0.97 -20.15 -20.70
CA ASP A 321 0.44 -20.05 -20.39
C ASP A 321 0.72 -18.76 -19.58
N LEU A 322 1.48 -18.87 -18.47
CA LEU A 322 1.91 -17.74 -17.65
C LEU A 322 2.97 -16.89 -18.33
N THR A 323 3.60 -17.42 -19.36
CA THR A 323 4.66 -16.77 -20.11
C THR A 323 4.15 -16.27 -21.45
N GLN A 324 4.59 -15.09 -21.83
CA GLN A 324 4.32 -14.54 -23.15
C GLN A 324 5.62 -14.04 -23.76
N LYS A 325 5.74 -14.18 -25.06
CA LYS A 325 6.80 -13.46 -25.78
C LYS A 325 6.54 -11.98 -25.66
N PRO A 326 7.55 -11.18 -25.29
CA PRO A 326 7.37 -9.75 -25.14
C PRO A 326 6.92 -9.12 -26.46
N ASP A 327 5.95 -8.21 -26.39
CA ASP A 327 5.60 -7.34 -27.51
C ASP A 327 6.71 -6.29 -27.71
N TYR A 328 7.75 -6.71 -28.38
CA TYR A 328 8.98 -5.95 -28.59
C TYR A 328 8.74 -4.62 -29.31
N VAL A 329 7.86 -4.61 -30.30
CA VAL A 329 7.54 -3.41 -31.08
C VAL A 329 6.86 -2.38 -30.18
N LYS A 330 5.87 -2.79 -29.40
CA LYS A 330 5.13 -1.91 -28.51
C LYS A 330 6.02 -1.34 -27.37
N LEU A 331 6.92 -2.15 -26.82
CA LEU A 331 7.89 -1.73 -25.82
C LEU A 331 8.92 -0.74 -26.42
N SER A 332 9.35 -0.97 -27.64
CA SER A 332 10.28 -0.11 -28.34
C SER A 332 9.69 1.27 -28.64
N GLU A 333 8.43 1.33 -29.09
CA GLU A 333 7.75 2.57 -29.43
C GLU A 333 7.43 3.43 -28.21
N THR A 334 6.97 2.82 -27.13
CA THR A 334 6.48 3.56 -25.94
C THR A 334 7.57 3.97 -24.96
N LEU A 335 8.65 3.17 -24.84
CA LEU A 335 9.66 3.42 -23.79
C LEU A 335 10.94 4.04 -24.34
N HIS A 336 11.41 3.63 -25.52
CA HIS A 336 12.62 4.19 -26.11
C HIS A 336 12.84 3.82 -27.58
N PRO A 337 12.80 4.78 -28.52
CA PRO A 337 12.99 4.48 -29.95
C PRO A 337 14.39 3.90 -30.25
N LYS A 338 15.41 4.14 -29.43
CA LYS A 338 16.78 3.62 -29.61
C LYS A 338 17.00 2.19 -29.11
N ARG A 339 16.02 1.57 -28.52
CA ARG A 339 16.08 0.14 -28.13
C ARG A 339 16.03 -0.82 -29.31
N THR A 340 15.61 -0.36 -30.45
CA THR A 340 15.82 -1.07 -31.72
C THR A 340 17.29 -1.37 -32.00
N TRP A 341 18.20 -0.75 -31.26
CA TRP A 341 19.63 -1.04 -31.30
C TRP A 341 20.02 -2.40 -30.70
N ASP A 342 19.19 -3.00 -29.86
CA ASP A 342 19.43 -4.32 -29.33
C ASP A 342 18.49 -5.34 -30.01
N PRO A 343 18.95 -6.02 -31.06
CA PRO A 343 18.11 -6.96 -31.79
C PRO A 343 17.70 -8.18 -30.95
N ASN A 344 18.41 -8.43 -29.84
CA ASN A 344 18.11 -9.53 -28.92
C ASN A 344 17.44 -9.03 -27.63
N TYR A 345 17.08 -7.75 -27.57
CA TYR A 345 16.44 -7.20 -26.37
C TYR A 345 15.10 -7.86 -26.12
N ARG A 346 15.05 -8.72 -25.09
CA ARG A 346 13.89 -9.50 -24.70
C ARG A 346 13.28 -10.43 -25.76
N GLU A 347 13.93 -10.66 -26.89
CA GLU A 347 13.45 -11.63 -27.88
C GLU A 347 13.68 -13.08 -27.47
N ASP A 348 14.69 -13.31 -26.65
CA ASP A 348 15.06 -14.59 -26.04
C ASP A 348 14.46 -14.79 -24.64
N HIS A 349 13.63 -13.88 -24.19
CA HIS A 349 13.00 -13.90 -22.87
C HIS A 349 11.48 -14.00 -22.98
N GLU A 350 10.88 -14.60 -22.01
CA GLU A 350 9.44 -14.64 -21.83
C GLU A 350 9.02 -13.66 -20.71
N ASP A 351 7.97 -12.89 -20.95
CA ASP A 351 7.38 -12.05 -19.93
C ASP A 351 6.45 -12.90 -19.06
N VAL A 352 6.68 -12.87 -17.76
CA VAL A 352 5.73 -13.43 -16.81
C VAL A 352 4.60 -12.43 -16.60
N VAL A 353 3.38 -12.80 -16.95
CA VAL A 353 2.18 -11.99 -16.82
C VAL A 353 1.29 -12.53 -15.70
N PRO A 354 0.55 -11.66 -14.97
CA PRO A 354 -0.43 -12.13 -14.01
C PRO A 354 -1.61 -12.77 -14.76
N THR A 355 -1.86 -14.07 -14.54
CA THR A 355 -2.99 -14.81 -15.16
C THR A 355 -4.24 -14.83 -14.28
N GLY A 356 -4.12 -14.40 -13.06
CA GLY A 356 -5.19 -14.33 -12.07
C GLY A 356 -4.67 -14.72 -10.70
N THR A 357 -5.26 -14.17 -9.66
CA THR A 357 -4.95 -14.58 -8.29
C THR A 357 -6.11 -15.38 -7.70
N ALA A 358 -5.88 -16.03 -6.58
CA ALA A 358 -6.89 -16.82 -5.88
C ALA A 358 -8.22 -16.03 -5.75
N PRO A 359 -9.36 -16.61 -6.14
CA PRO A 359 -10.65 -15.91 -6.14
C PRO A 359 -11.02 -15.35 -4.76
N CYS A 360 -10.68 -16.07 -3.68
CA CYS A 360 -10.90 -15.62 -2.32
C CYS A 360 -10.16 -14.32 -1.97
N LYS A 361 -8.98 -14.06 -2.58
CA LYS A 361 -8.25 -12.80 -2.41
C LYS A 361 -8.85 -11.67 -3.25
N THR A 362 -9.21 -11.93 -4.50
CA THR A 362 -9.79 -10.90 -5.38
C THR A 362 -11.21 -10.50 -5.00
N ALA A 363 -12.01 -11.43 -4.51
CA ALA A 363 -13.37 -11.16 -4.04
C ALA A 363 -13.40 -10.34 -2.74
N CYS A 364 -12.33 -10.40 -1.95
CA CYS A 364 -12.23 -9.60 -0.73
C CYS A 364 -11.85 -8.15 -1.07
N PRO A 365 -12.64 -7.13 -0.69
CA PRO A 365 -12.32 -5.73 -0.96
C PRO A 365 -10.99 -5.28 -0.36
N ALA A 366 -10.58 -5.86 0.78
CA ALA A 366 -9.31 -5.60 1.43
C ALA A 366 -8.16 -6.47 0.88
N HIS A 367 -8.45 -7.40 -0.04
CA HIS A 367 -7.47 -8.33 -0.62
C HIS A 367 -6.67 -9.14 0.41
N ILE A 368 -7.33 -9.59 1.48
CA ILE A 368 -6.71 -10.38 2.54
C ILE A 368 -6.09 -11.65 1.92
N PRO A 369 -4.85 -12.03 2.29
CA PRO A 369 -4.17 -13.20 1.73
C PRO A 369 -4.68 -14.52 2.35
N VAL A 370 -5.89 -14.93 1.95
CA VAL A 370 -6.64 -16.06 2.54
C VAL A 370 -5.83 -17.35 2.58
N GLN A 371 -5.25 -17.77 1.44
CA GLN A 371 -4.45 -19.00 1.37
C GLN A 371 -3.28 -19.00 2.37
N GLY A 372 -2.69 -17.81 2.60
CA GLY A 372 -1.57 -17.62 3.51
C GLY A 372 -1.98 -17.89 4.96
N TYR A 373 -3.02 -17.22 5.46
CA TYR A 373 -3.39 -17.43 6.85
C TYR A 373 -4.03 -18.80 7.11
N LEU A 374 -4.73 -19.39 6.13
CA LEU A 374 -5.19 -20.78 6.23
C LEU A 374 -4.00 -21.76 6.40
N LYS A 375 -2.95 -21.60 5.60
CA LYS A 375 -1.76 -22.45 5.70
C LYS A 375 -1.03 -22.27 7.03
N LEU A 376 -0.92 -21.05 7.53
CA LEU A 376 -0.29 -20.78 8.84
C LEU A 376 -1.15 -21.35 9.98
N ALA A 377 -2.48 -21.22 9.90
CA ALA A 377 -3.39 -21.81 10.88
C ALA A 377 -3.32 -23.33 10.91
N ALA A 378 -3.24 -23.97 9.73
CA ALA A 378 -3.02 -25.43 9.65
C ALA A 378 -1.72 -25.90 10.34
N GLN A 379 -0.72 -25.00 10.40
CA GLN A 379 0.56 -25.25 11.07
C GLN A 379 0.57 -24.87 12.57
N GLY A 380 -0.54 -24.38 13.11
CA GLY A 380 -0.61 -23.86 14.48
C GLY A 380 0.11 -22.52 14.69
N ARG A 381 0.46 -21.81 13.60
CA ARG A 381 1.17 -20.53 13.63
C ARG A 381 0.18 -19.36 13.65
N TYR A 382 -0.63 -19.28 14.70
CA TYR A 382 -1.78 -18.36 14.75
C TYR A 382 -1.37 -16.89 14.80
N THR A 383 -0.31 -16.55 15.55
CA THR A 383 0.23 -15.16 15.58
C THR A 383 0.73 -14.71 14.21
N ASP A 384 1.44 -15.57 13.46
CA ASP A 384 1.87 -15.28 12.10
C ASP A 384 0.69 -15.11 11.14
N ALA A 385 -0.36 -15.93 11.33
CA ALA A 385 -1.60 -15.83 10.55
C ALA A 385 -2.31 -14.50 10.83
N LEU A 386 -2.40 -14.10 12.10
CA LEU A 386 -2.98 -12.85 12.53
C LEU A 386 -2.21 -11.64 11.98
N GLU A 387 -0.89 -11.65 12.09
CA GLU A 387 -0.04 -10.61 11.50
C GLU A 387 -0.29 -10.46 10.01
N LEU A 388 -0.39 -11.58 9.29
CA LEU A 388 -0.66 -11.57 7.86
C LEU A 388 -2.05 -10.99 7.53
N ILE A 389 -3.07 -11.29 8.33
CA ILE A 389 -4.41 -10.71 8.18
C ILE A 389 -4.36 -9.19 8.47
N LYS A 390 -3.73 -8.77 9.56
CA LYS A 390 -3.70 -7.38 10.01
C LYS A 390 -2.92 -6.43 9.08
N LYS A 391 -2.13 -6.94 8.15
CA LYS A 391 -1.58 -6.14 7.04
C LYS A 391 -2.65 -5.56 6.12
N GLU A 392 -3.80 -6.24 6.02
CA GLU A 392 -4.90 -5.87 5.14
C GLU A 392 -6.19 -5.51 5.89
N ASN A 393 -6.38 -6.04 7.08
CA ASN A 393 -7.59 -5.88 7.89
C ASN A 393 -7.23 -5.80 9.38
N PRO A 394 -7.40 -4.64 10.03
CA PRO A 394 -7.07 -4.47 11.45
C PRO A 394 -8.08 -5.12 12.41
N PHE A 395 -9.29 -5.50 11.92
CA PHE A 395 -10.41 -6.02 12.72
C PHE A 395 -10.83 -7.44 12.33
N PRO A 396 -9.92 -8.44 12.44
CA PRO A 396 -10.24 -9.82 12.05
C PRO A 396 -11.31 -10.47 12.93
N ALA A 397 -11.39 -10.16 14.22
CA ALA A 397 -12.40 -10.71 15.12
C ALA A 397 -13.81 -10.20 14.80
N VAL A 398 -13.93 -8.90 14.50
CA VAL A 398 -15.16 -8.28 14.00
C VAL A 398 -15.56 -8.93 12.67
N CYS A 399 -14.65 -8.94 11.69
CA CYS A 399 -14.97 -9.51 10.37
C CYS A 399 -15.26 -11.02 10.42
N GLY A 400 -14.68 -11.77 11.35
CA GLY A 400 -15.00 -13.20 11.56
C GLY A 400 -16.40 -13.46 12.11
N ARG A 401 -17.15 -12.41 12.45
CA ARG A 401 -18.52 -12.48 12.97
C ARG A 401 -19.58 -11.93 12.02
N ILE A 402 -19.23 -10.88 11.27
CA ILE A 402 -20.22 -10.10 10.50
C ILE A 402 -19.91 -9.94 9.03
N CYS A 403 -18.88 -10.60 8.51
CA CYS A 403 -18.50 -10.50 7.09
C CYS A 403 -19.55 -11.20 6.21
N ASN A 404 -19.79 -10.63 5.03
CA ASN A 404 -20.68 -11.22 4.03
C ASN A 404 -20.05 -12.36 3.21
N LYS A 405 -18.89 -12.87 3.61
CA LYS A 405 -18.22 -14.08 3.11
C LYS A 405 -18.03 -14.14 1.58
N ARG A 406 -17.82 -13.01 0.89
CA ARG A 406 -17.55 -12.98 -0.57
C ARG A 406 -16.40 -13.91 -0.98
N CYS A 407 -15.40 -14.05 -0.13
CA CYS A 407 -14.28 -14.96 -0.36
C CYS A 407 -14.70 -16.43 -0.41
N GLU A 408 -15.70 -16.84 0.37
CA GLU A 408 -16.27 -18.18 0.36
C GLU A 408 -17.16 -18.39 -0.86
N ALA A 409 -17.99 -17.40 -1.20
CA ALA A 409 -18.86 -17.46 -2.38
C ALA A 409 -18.05 -17.67 -3.68
N GLU A 410 -16.84 -17.10 -3.75
CA GLU A 410 -15.95 -17.25 -4.89
C GLU A 410 -14.91 -18.38 -4.73
N CYS A 411 -14.95 -19.13 -3.63
CA CYS A 411 -13.95 -20.17 -3.37
C CYS A 411 -14.05 -21.31 -4.40
N THR A 412 -12.93 -21.58 -5.07
CA THR A 412 -12.80 -22.66 -6.09
C THR A 412 -13.08 -24.05 -5.51
N ARG A 413 -12.91 -24.27 -4.20
CA ARG A 413 -13.29 -25.54 -3.56
C ARG A 413 -14.78 -25.85 -3.70
N GLY A 414 -15.62 -24.81 -3.82
CA GLY A 414 -17.05 -24.98 -4.09
C GLY A 414 -17.37 -25.71 -5.40
N ASP A 415 -16.42 -25.71 -6.37
CA ASP A 415 -16.58 -26.44 -7.61
C ASP A 415 -16.24 -27.94 -7.45
N VAL A 416 -15.61 -28.33 -6.33
CA VAL A 416 -15.26 -29.73 -6.02
C VAL A 416 -16.32 -30.38 -5.10
N ASP A 417 -16.63 -29.71 -4.01
CA ASP A 417 -17.60 -30.15 -2.99
C ASP A 417 -18.28 -28.93 -2.33
N GLU A 418 -17.69 -28.35 -1.28
CA GLU A 418 -18.22 -27.19 -0.56
C GLU A 418 -17.11 -26.16 -0.36
N ALA A 419 -17.41 -24.87 -0.45
CA ALA A 419 -16.47 -23.79 -0.20
C ALA A 419 -15.81 -23.93 1.19
N VAL A 420 -14.53 -23.57 1.30
CA VAL A 420 -13.83 -23.55 2.58
C VAL A 420 -14.48 -22.53 3.53
N ALA A 421 -14.65 -22.90 4.80
CA ALA A 421 -15.18 -22.01 5.86
C ALA A 421 -14.12 -20.98 6.28
N ILE A 422 -13.80 -20.08 5.37
CA ILE A 422 -12.71 -19.11 5.47
C ILE A 422 -12.91 -18.15 6.66
N ASP A 423 -14.16 -17.74 6.85
CA ASP A 423 -14.53 -16.76 7.87
C ASP A 423 -14.45 -17.34 9.28
N GLU A 424 -14.85 -18.62 9.45
CA GLU A 424 -14.74 -19.32 10.72
C GLU A 424 -13.28 -19.56 11.13
N VAL A 425 -12.41 -19.90 10.17
CA VAL A 425 -10.97 -20.01 10.45
C VAL A 425 -10.38 -18.65 10.86
N LYS A 426 -10.77 -17.57 10.19
CA LYS A 426 -10.35 -16.20 10.54
C LYS A 426 -10.84 -15.81 11.94
N ARG A 427 -12.10 -16.13 12.27
CA ARG A 427 -12.67 -15.95 13.61
C ARG A 427 -11.83 -16.69 14.66
N PHE A 428 -11.53 -17.95 14.43
CA PHE A 428 -10.69 -18.76 15.34
C PHE A 428 -9.32 -18.12 15.60
N ILE A 429 -8.63 -17.70 14.52
CA ILE A 429 -7.30 -17.05 14.64
C ILE A 429 -7.39 -15.78 15.49
N ALA A 430 -8.42 -14.97 15.28
CA ALA A 430 -8.61 -13.73 16.02
C ALA A 430 -9.01 -13.98 17.48
N ASP A 431 -9.93 -14.92 17.73
CA ASP A 431 -10.38 -15.29 19.08
C ASP A 431 -9.25 -15.92 19.89
N HIS A 432 -8.34 -16.68 19.24
CA HIS A 432 -7.15 -17.20 19.88
C HIS A 432 -6.28 -16.07 20.45
N ASP A 433 -6.03 -14.99 19.69
CA ASP A 433 -5.28 -13.81 20.14
C ASP A 433 -6.00 -13.06 21.28
N LEU A 434 -7.35 -12.99 21.23
CA LEU A 434 -8.14 -12.35 22.28
C LEU A 434 -7.99 -13.03 23.66
N HIS A 435 -7.68 -14.32 23.68
CA HIS A 435 -7.51 -15.12 24.89
C HIS A 435 -6.07 -15.22 25.36
N GLU A 436 -5.11 -14.73 24.59
CA GLU A 436 -3.70 -14.74 24.96
C GLU A 436 -3.40 -13.70 26.05
N ALA A 437 -2.40 -14.01 26.89
CA ALA A 437 -1.94 -13.12 27.93
C ALA A 437 -1.32 -11.83 27.38
N THR A 438 -0.73 -11.92 26.17
CA THR A 438 -0.15 -10.78 25.44
C THR A 438 -0.71 -10.75 24.02
N ARG A 439 -1.44 -9.70 23.70
CA ARG A 439 -2.08 -9.52 22.41
C ARG A 439 -1.10 -9.00 21.35
N TYR A 440 -1.34 -9.39 20.11
CA TYR A 440 -0.55 -8.87 19.00
C TYR A 440 -0.87 -7.39 18.73
N VAL A 441 0.09 -6.54 18.99
CA VAL A 441 0.08 -5.12 18.61
C VAL A 441 1.17 -4.92 17.54
N PRO A 442 0.86 -4.35 16.37
CA PRO A 442 1.84 -4.16 15.32
C PRO A 442 2.94 -3.18 15.73
N LYS A 443 4.17 -3.49 15.34
CA LYS A 443 5.31 -2.61 15.55
C LYS A 443 5.23 -1.41 14.61
N LEU A 444 5.84 -0.31 15.04
CA LEU A 444 6.00 0.89 14.22
C LEU A 444 6.72 0.55 12.90
N LEU A 445 6.10 0.91 11.78
CA LEU A 445 6.61 0.67 10.45
C LEU A 445 6.84 2.00 9.71
N ASN A 446 8.00 2.62 9.94
CA ASN A 446 8.46 3.77 9.17
C ASN A 446 9.98 3.75 9.02
N GLN A 447 10.47 4.59 8.12
CA GLN A 447 11.90 4.62 7.75
C GLN A 447 12.79 5.23 8.84
N ILE A 448 12.26 6.16 9.63
CA ILE A 448 13.03 6.87 10.67
C ILE A 448 13.03 6.17 12.02
N GLY A 449 12.19 5.15 12.23
CA GLY A 449 12.11 4.40 13.48
C GLY A 449 11.61 5.21 14.69
N ARG A 450 10.90 6.31 14.43
CA ARG A 450 10.31 7.18 15.47
C ARG A 450 8.99 7.77 14.97
N PRO A 451 8.10 8.24 15.87
CA PRO A 451 6.84 8.89 15.48
C PRO A 451 7.06 10.12 14.59
N TYR A 452 6.15 10.31 13.63
CA TYR A 452 5.99 11.56 12.89
C TYR A 452 5.34 12.65 13.78
N THR A 453 5.40 13.89 13.34
CA THR A 453 4.86 15.04 14.08
C THR A 453 3.59 15.63 13.49
N GLU A 454 3.28 15.29 12.25
CA GLU A 454 2.11 15.75 11.50
C GLU A 454 0.83 15.16 12.10
N LYS A 455 -0.01 16.02 12.70
CA LYS A 455 -1.29 15.59 13.27
C LYS A 455 -2.32 15.31 12.18
N ILE A 456 -3.04 14.21 12.33
CA ILE A 456 -4.11 13.82 11.41
C ILE A 456 -5.41 13.64 12.20
N ALA A 457 -6.48 14.24 11.71
CA ALA A 457 -7.81 14.13 12.28
C ALA A 457 -8.66 13.14 11.46
N VAL A 458 -9.27 12.19 12.15
CA VAL A 458 -10.25 11.27 11.58
C VAL A 458 -11.62 11.63 12.16
N ILE A 459 -12.60 11.87 11.29
CA ILE A 459 -13.95 12.29 11.66
C ILE A 459 -14.91 11.12 11.43
N GLY A 460 -15.27 10.44 12.52
CA GLY A 460 -16.05 9.21 12.55
C GLY A 460 -15.24 8.00 13.01
N ALA A 461 -15.61 7.43 14.15
CA ALA A 461 -14.98 6.25 14.76
C ALA A 461 -15.63 4.93 14.27
N GLY A 462 -16.19 4.89 13.07
CA GLY A 462 -16.65 3.67 12.41
C GLY A 462 -15.51 2.87 11.79
N PRO A 463 -15.78 1.69 11.15
CA PRO A 463 -14.75 0.81 10.61
C PRO A 463 -13.82 1.48 9.60
N ALA A 464 -14.31 2.42 8.78
CA ALA A 464 -13.47 3.16 7.84
C ALA A 464 -12.49 4.10 8.57
N GLY A 465 -12.98 4.89 9.53
CA GLY A 465 -12.16 5.82 10.30
C GLY A 465 -11.14 5.10 11.15
N MET A 466 -11.54 4.07 11.88
CA MET A 466 -10.65 3.26 12.70
C MET A 466 -9.59 2.53 11.87
N SER A 467 -9.94 2.03 10.66
CA SER A 467 -8.96 1.43 9.75
C SER A 467 -7.93 2.45 9.29
N CYS A 468 -8.35 3.65 8.90
CA CYS A 468 -7.43 4.73 8.53
C CYS A 468 -6.50 5.09 9.69
N ALA A 469 -7.06 5.26 10.89
CA ALA A 469 -6.29 5.55 12.11
C ALA A 469 -5.25 4.46 12.42
N TYR A 470 -5.62 3.18 12.28
CA TYR A 470 -4.72 2.05 12.47
C TYR A 470 -3.49 2.11 11.56
N TYR A 471 -3.70 2.28 10.24
CA TYR A 471 -2.58 2.29 9.29
C TYR A 471 -1.72 3.54 9.41
N LEU A 472 -2.30 4.68 9.82
CA LEU A 472 -1.54 5.89 10.12
C LEU A 472 -0.74 5.75 11.43
N ALA A 473 -1.35 5.22 12.48
CA ALA A 473 -0.66 4.95 13.75
C ALA A 473 0.47 3.94 13.58
N ASN A 474 0.27 2.89 12.75
CA ASN A 474 1.33 1.94 12.42
C ASN A 474 2.53 2.61 11.72
N LYS A 475 2.32 3.72 11.01
CA LYS A 475 3.39 4.56 10.48
C LYS A 475 3.95 5.58 11.48
N GLY A 476 3.33 5.72 12.66
CA GLY A 476 3.78 6.60 13.73
C GLY A 476 3.21 8.01 13.70
N TYR A 477 2.07 8.24 13.04
CA TYR A 477 1.38 9.53 13.10
C TYR A 477 0.62 9.69 14.40
N PRO A 478 0.60 10.90 15.00
CA PRO A 478 -0.35 11.26 16.04
C PRO A 478 -1.74 11.44 15.39
N VAL A 479 -2.63 10.48 15.67
CA VAL A 479 -3.98 10.44 15.10
C VAL A 479 -5.01 10.66 16.19
N THR A 480 -5.91 11.61 15.97
CA THR A 480 -7.09 11.80 16.82
C THR A 480 -8.36 11.46 16.03
N VAL A 481 -9.18 10.60 16.59
CA VAL A 481 -10.47 10.18 16.03
C VAL A 481 -11.59 10.89 16.78
N PHE A 482 -12.35 11.72 16.10
CA PHE A 482 -13.52 12.44 16.62
C PHE A 482 -14.79 11.68 16.25
N ASP A 483 -15.70 11.49 17.18
CA ASP A 483 -17.02 10.94 16.92
C ASP A 483 -18.11 11.63 17.75
N ARG A 484 -19.24 11.93 17.10
CA ARG A 484 -20.39 12.55 17.78
C ARG A 484 -21.08 11.60 18.77
N ASN A 485 -20.93 10.29 18.58
CA ASN A 485 -21.47 9.30 19.50
C ASN A 485 -20.58 9.14 20.73
N PRO A 486 -21.12 8.73 21.89
CA PRO A 486 -20.39 8.62 23.15
C PRO A 486 -19.36 7.48 23.17
N VAL A 487 -19.45 6.57 22.20
CA VAL A 487 -18.61 5.36 22.11
C VAL A 487 -18.07 5.16 20.67
N PRO A 488 -16.86 4.64 20.51
CA PRO A 488 -16.31 4.32 19.20
C PRO A 488 -16.92 3.04 18.62
N GLY A 489 -16.65 2.78 17.34
CA GLY A 489 -17.10 1.59 16.61
C GLY A 489 -18.16 1.91 15.54
N GLY A 490 -18.80 3.09 15.59
CA GLY A 490 -19.84 3.46 14.64
C GLY A 490 -20.96 2.40 14.60
N MET A 491 -21.35 1.95 13.39
CA MET A 491 -22.42 0.96 13.24
C MET A 491 -22.07 -0.43 13.82
N LEU A 492 -20.80 -0.75 14.04
CA LEU A 492 -20.39 -1.98 14.73
C LEU A 492 -20.85 -1.98 16.19
N THR A 493 -20.81 -0.81 16.83
CA THR A 493 -21.31 -0.63 18.20
C THR A 493 -22.80 -0.32 18.23
N LEU A 494 -23.24 0.60 17.38
CA LEU A 494 -24.58 1.21 17.47
C LEU A 494 -25.66 0.41 16.72
N GLY A 495 -25.29 -0.26 15.62
CA GLY A 495 -26.23 -0.92 14.72
C GLY A 495 -26.27 -2.42 14.89
N ILE A 496 -25.13 -3.08 15.02
CA ILE A 496 -25.07 -4.54 15.08
C ILE A 496 -25.34 -5.03 16.50
N PRO A 497 -26.33 -5.91 16.70
CA PRO A 497 -26.67 -6.45 18.02
C PRO A 497 -25.56 -7.31 18.62
N SER A 498 -25.51 -7.39 19.96
CA SER A 498 -24.48 -8.13 20.69
C SER A 498 -24.51 -9.65 20.44
N PHE A 499 -25.66 -10.20 20.04
CA PHE A 499 -25.77 -11.61 19.68
C PHE A 499 -25.13 -11.97 18.33
N ARG A 500 -24.70 -10.95 17.55
CA ARG A 500 -23.93 -11.11 16.32
C ARG A 500 -22.48 -10.62 16.48
N LEU A 501 -22.29 -9.56 17.26
CA LEU A 501 -20.98 -8.97 17.52
C LEU A 501 -20.92 -8.55 18.98
N GLU A 502 -20.25 -9.34 19.79
CA GLU A 502 -20.05 -9.08 21.21
C GLU A 502 -19.25 -7.77 21.39
N LYS A 503 -19.72 -6.91 22.28
CA LYS A 503 -19.12 -5.58 22.47
C LYS A 503 -17.75 -5.63 23.13
N ASP A 504 -17.47 -6.62 23.96
CA ASP A 504 -16.15 -6.88 24.54
C ASP A 504 -15.12 -7.27 23.45
N VAL A 505 -15.50 -8.11 22.50
CA VAL A 505 -14.65 -8.46 21.33
C VAL A 505 -14.33 -7.21 20.49
N LEU A 506 -15.34 -6.40 20.18
CA LEU A 506 -15.14 -5.17 19.43
C LEU A 506 -14.24 -4.20 20.18
N ASN A 507 -14.47 -3.98 21.48
CA ASN A 507 -13.69 -3.09 22.31
C ASN A 507 -12.24 -3.57 22.41
N ALA A 508 -12.01 -4.86 22.51
CA ALA A 508 -10.66 -5.41 22.54
C ALA A 508 -9.88 -5.14 21.25
N GLU A 509 -10.52 -5.14 20.07
CA GLU A 509 -9.84 -4.72 18.83
C GLU A 509 -9.64 -3.21 18.75
N ILE A 510 -10.53 -2.40 19.32
CA ILE A 510 -10.37 -0.94 19.43
C ILE A 510 -9.23 -0.59 20.40
N ASP A 511 -9.06 -1.34 21.48
CA ASP A 511 -8.00 -1.13 22.46
C ASP A 511 -6.60 -1.26 21.85
N ILE A 512 -6.43 -2.10 20.83
CA ILE A 512 -5.18 -2.16 20.06
C ILE A 512 -4.83 -0.79 19.45
N LEU A 513 -5.82 -0.07 18.91
CA LEU A 513 -5.59 1.26 18.37
C LEU A 513 -5.15 2.25 19.47
N ARG A 514 -5.74 2.15 20.66
CA ARG A 514 -5.34 2.96 21.83
C ARG A 514 -3.91 2.64 22.24
N GLU A 515 -3.54 1.37 22.29
CA GLU A 515 -2.17 0.94 22.57
C GLU A 515 -1.17 1.42 21.50
N MET A 516 -1.61 1.56 20.25
CA MET A 516 -0.83 2.16 19.16
C MET A 516 -0.75 3.70 19.26
N GLY A 517 -1.39 4.32 20.24
CA GLY A 517 -1.38 5.77 20.46
C GLY A 517 -2.47 6.56 19.75
N VAL A 518 -3.52 5.91 19.23
CA VAL A 518 -4.68 6.61 18.67
C VAL A 518 -5.52 7.20 19.79
N GLU A 519 -5.76 8.49 19.71
CA GLU A 519 -6.65 9.22 20.63
C GLU A 519 -8.09 9.19 20.11
N PHE A 520 -9.04 8.85 20.99
CA PHE A 520 -10.49 8.88 20.68
C PHE A 520 -11.17 10.00 21.46
N GLN A 521 -11.76 10.95 20.77
CA GLN A 521 -12.60 12.02 21.31
C GLN A 521 -14.06 11.76 20.92
N CYS A 522 -14.72 10.92 21.71
CA CYS A 522 -16.13 10.59 21.54
C CYS A 522 -17.03 11.62 22.24
N GLY A 523 -18.26 11.80 21.71
CA GLY A 523 -19.18 12.85 22.14
C GLY A 523 -18.85 14.24 21.60
N VAL A 524 -17.95 14.33 20.60
CA VAL A 524 -17.55 15.56 19.93
C VAL A 524 -18.02 15.57 18.49
N GLU A 525 -18.96 16.44 18.15
CA GLU A 525 -19.48 16.61 16.79
C GLU A 525 -18.67 17.67 16.04
N VAL A 526 -17.84 17.23 15.08
CA VAL A 526 -17.11 18.13 14.20
C VAL A 526 -18.12 18.88 13.30
N GLY A 527 -17.97 20.17 13.21
CA GLY A 527 -18.92 21.08 12.56
C GLY A 527 -19.88 21.79 13.53
N LYS A 528 -20.00 21.26 14.77
CA LYS A 528 -20.83 21.86 15.82
C LYS A 528 -20.02 22.24 17.05
N ASP A 529 -19.34 21.28 17.68
CA ASP A 529 -18.54 21.50 18.90
C ASP A 529 -17.15 22.00 18.57
N ILE A 530 -16.60 21.59 17.43
CA ILE A 530 -15.34 22.04 16.85
C ILE A 530 -15.42 22.05 15.32
N THR A 531 -14.88 23.07 14.68
CA THR A 531 -14.85 23.14 13.20
C THR A 531 -13.54 22.59 12.62
N ILE A 532 -13.55 22.27 11.33
CA ILE A 532 -12.32 21.87 10.60
C ILE A 532 -11.27 22.99 10.62
N GLU A 533 -11.69 24.25 10.51
CA GLU A 533 -10.81 25.42 10.60
C GLU A 533 -10.13 25.52 11.96
N GLN A 534 -10.87 25.26 13.02
CA GLN A 534 -10.29 25.24 14.38
C GLN A 534 -9.30 24.09 14.54
N LEU A 535 -9.57 22.92 13.96
CA LEU A 535 -8.64 21.80 13.93
C LEU A 535 -7.37 22.14 13.11
N ARG A 536 -7.50 22.82 11.96
CA ARG A 536 -6.34 23.34 11.20
C ARG A 536 -5.51 24.29 12.05
N ALA A 537 -6.16 25.18 12.79
CA ALA A 537 -5.50 26.11 13.71
C ALA A 537 -4.78 25.39 14.88
N GLN A 538 -5.26 24.21 15.28
CA GLN A 538 -4.59 23.33 16.27
C GLN A 538 -3.44 22.48 15.68
N GLY A 539 -3.14 22.66 14.39
CA GLY A 539 -2.01 22.04 13.71
C GLY A 539 -2.30 20.70 13.02
N TYR A 540 -3.57 20.32 12.89
CA TYR A 540 -3.92 19.16 12.05
C TYR A 540 -3.66 19.47 10.58
N LYS A 541 -3.00 18.53 9.88
CA LYS A 541 -2.52 18.69 8.50
C LYS A 541 -3.35 17.95 7.46
N GLY A 542 -4.11 16.95 7.86
CA GLY A 542 -4.95 16.16 6.99
C GLY A 542 -6.18 15.62 7.72
N PHE A 543 -7.26 15.45 6.98
CA PHE A 543 -8.57 15.08 7.52
C PHE A 543 -9.14 13.89 6.76
N TYR A 544 -9.63 12.90 7.49
CA TYR A 544 -10.37 11.78 6.91
C TYR A 544 -11.81 11.78 7.42
N VAL A 545 -12.76 12.03 6.53
CA VAL A 545 -14.18 12.06 6.87
C VAL A 545 -14.80 10.68 6.59
N ALA A 546 -15.24 10.02 7.65
CA ALA A 546 -15.76 8.66 7.65
C ALA A 546 -17.02 8.53 8.54
N ILE A 547 -17.92 9.50 8.44
CA ILE A 547 -19.13 9.63 9.29
C ILE A 547 -20.20 8.57 9.03
N GLY A 548 -20.03 7.76 7.98
CA GLY A 548 -20.95 6.68 7.62
C GLY A 548 -22.31 7.16 7.10
N ALA A 549 -23.32 6.29 7.17
CA ALA A 549 -24.72 6.56 6.84
C ALA A 549 -25.60 6.12 8.02
N GLN A 550 -25.84 7.01 8.97
CA GLN A 550 -26.44 6.69 10.26
C GLN A 550 -27.91 7.13 10.40
N LYS A 551 -28.51 7.70 9.35
CA LYS A 551 -29.89 8.19 9.36
C LYS A 551 -30.80 7.17 8.70
N SER A 552 -31.83 6.72 9.42
CA SER A 552 -32.86 5.82 8.88
C SER A 552 -33.61 6.48 7.72
N ALA A 553 -33.82 5.73 6.65
CA ALA A 553 -34.70 6.18 5.57
C ALA A 553 -36.15 6.19 6.03
N LYS A 554 -36.90 7.26 5.70
CA LYS A 554 -38.30 7.41 6.03
C LYS A 554 -39.19 6.50 5.17
N LEU A 555 -40.24 5.94 5.77
CA LEU A 555 -41.23 5.10 5.12
C LEU A 555 -42.07 5.88 4.10
N ARG A 556 -42.37 7.16 4.41
CA ARG A 556 -43.17 8.08 3.60
C ARG A 556 -44.61 7.57 3.36
N ILE A 557 -45.18 7.02 4.41
CA ILE A 557 -46.58 6.58 4.45
C ILE A 557 -47.32 7.29 5.59
N PRO A 558 -48.63 7.48 5.50
CA PRO A 558 -49.43 8.05 6.60
C PRO A 558 -49.24 7.29 7.89
N GLY A 559 -49.18 8.03 9.01
CA GLY A 559 -49.01 7.48 10.35
C GLY A 559 -47.55 7.20 10.77
N GLU A 560 -46.58 7.60 9.93
CA GLU A 560 -45.13 7.46 10.26
C GLU A 560 -44.73 8.26 11.51
N GLU A 561 -45.52 9.27 11.88
CA GLU A 561 -45.25 10.15 13.03
C GLU A 561 -45.83 9.63 14.36
N LEU A 562 -46.52 8.49 14.36
CA LEU A 562 -47.16 7.90 15.55
C LEU A 562 -46.11 7.38 16.55
N GLU A 563 -46.42 7.46 17.83
CA GLU A 563 -45.68 6.79 18.91
C GLU A 563 -45.70 5.28 18.71
N GLY A 564 -44.50 4.63 18.70
CA GLY A 564 -44.38 3.22 18.36
C GLY A 564 -43.83 3.00 16.95
N VAL A 565 -43.59 4.08 16.16
CA VAL A 565 -42.89 3.99 14.88
C VAL A 565 -41.43 4.37 15.07
N TYR A 566 -40.53 3.49 14.61
CA TYR A 566 -39.08 3.69 14.74
C TYR A 566 -38.37 3.52 13.38
N GLY A 567 -37.30 4.25 13.20
CA GLY A 567 -36.28 3.92 12.18
C GLY A 567 -35.43 2.73 12.65
N GLY A 568 -35.07 1.82 11.76
CA GLY A 568 -34.35 0.60 12.15
C GLY A 568 -32.97 0.89 12.78
N VAL A 569 -32.23 1.88 12.27
CA VAL A 569 -30.94 2.30 12.83
C VAL A 569 -31.13 2.94 14.21
N ASP A 570 -32.14 3.79 14.35
CA ASP A 570 -32.44 4.48 15.62
C ASP A 570 -32.87 3.51 16.71
N PHE A 571 -33.67 2.52 16.33
CA PHE A 571 -34.08 1.42 17.20
C PHE A 571 -32.88 0.60 17.68
N LEU A 572 -32.01 0.12 16.74
CA LEU A 572 -30.84 -0.66 17.10
C LEU A 572 -29.84 0.14 17.94
N ARG A 573 -29.68 1.43 17.65
CA ARG A 573 -28.86 2.33 18.47
C ARG A 573 -29.37 2.40 19.91
N ALA A 574 -30.68 2.57 20.10
CA ALA A 574 -31.30 2.61 21.43
C ALA A 574 -31.07 1.29 22.18
N VAL A 575 -31.30 0.15 21.53
CA VAL A 575 -31.07 -1.20 22.09
C VAL A 575 -29.60 -1.38 22.49
N ASN A 576 -28.67 -1.09 21.61
CA ASN A 576 -27.24 -1.32 21.85
C ASN A 576 -26.63 -0.35 22.89
N LEU A 577 -27.21 0.83 23.06
CA LEU A 577 -26.82 1.77 24.11
C LEU A 577 -27.57 1.53 25.45
N GLY A 578 -28.44 0.54 25.53
CA GLY A 578 -29.19 0.21 26.73
C GLY A 578 -30.31 1.22 27.06
N HIS A 579 -30.76 1.99 26.06
CA HIS A 579 -31.88 2.91 26.23
C HIS A 579 -33.17 2.11 26.22
N GLU A 580 -34.15 2.60 26.97
CA GLU A 580 -35.47 1.98 27.03
C GLU A 580 -36.18 2.05 25.67
N THR A 581 -36.70 0.90 25.21
CA THR A 581 -37.43 0.78 23.95
C THR A 581 -38.76 0.09 24.18
N HIS A 582 -39.85 0.75 23.76
CA HIS A 582 -41.22 0.22 23.97
C HIS A 582 -41.75 -0.32 22.64
N ILE A 583 -41.56 -1.62 22.39
CA ILE A 583 -42.00 -2.27 21.15
C ILE A 583 -43.39 -2.98 21.26
N GLY A 584 -43.94 -3.07 22.45
CA GLY A 584 -45.18 -3.83 22.68
C GLY A 584 -45.04 -5.33 22.45
N LYS A 585 -46.16 -6.00 22.21
CA LYS A 585 -46.21 -7.45 22.03
C LYS A 585 -46.15 -7.89 20.55
N ARG A 586 -46.57 -7.02 19.65
CA ARG A 586 -46.67 -7.31 18.22
C ARG A 586 -45.89 -6.27 17.44
N CYS A 587 -44.85 -6.69 16.76
CA CYS A 587 -43.93 -5.80 16.04
C CYS A 587 -43.94 -6.11 14.54
N ALA A 588 -44.06 -5.06 13.70
CA ALA A 588 -43.87 -5.18 12.25
C ALA A 588 -42.54 -4.51 11.83
N VAL A 589 -41.69 -5.26 11.16
CA VAL A 589 -40.45 -4.78 10.59
C VAL A 589 -40.59 -4.66 9.08
N ILE A 590 -40.39 -3.48 8.55
CA ILE A 590 -40.49 -3.21 7.10
C ILE A 590 -39.11 -3.23 6.46
N GLY A 591 -38.89 -4.22 5.58
CA GLY A 591 -37.60 -4.38 4.87
C GLY A 591 -37.17 -5.84 4.82
N GLY A 592 -36.12 -6.13 4.00
CA GLY A 592 -35.61 -7.50 3.80
C GLY A 592 -34.10 -7.59 3.76
N GLY A 593 -33.38 -6.58 4.23
CA GLY A 593 -31.92 -6.59 4.35
C GLY A 593 -31.44 -7.01 5.74
N ASN A 594 -30.11 -7.09 5.93
CA ASN A 594 -29.52 -7.52 7.20
C ASN A 594 -29.97 -6.65 8.39
N VAL A 595 -30.18 -5.34 8.18
CA VAL A 595 -30.72 -4.46 9.24
C VAL A 595 -32.12 -4.93 9.68
N ALA A 596 -32.95 -5.42 8.75
CA ALA A 596 -34.27 -5.94 9.10
C ALA A 596 -34.15 -7.23 9.93
N MET A 597 -33.17 -8.08 9.64
CA MET A 597 -32.86 -9.30 10.42
C MET A 597 -32.40 -8.91 11.84
N ASP A 598 -31.48 -7.95 11.94
CA ASP A 598 -31.03 -7.45 13.24
C ASP A 598 -32.18 -6.86 14.08
N VAL A 599 -33.08 -6.10 13.44
CA VAL A 599 -34.23 -5.48 14.09
C VAL A 599 -35.23 -6.54 14.55
N CYS A 600 -35.69 -7.46 13.68
CA CYS A 600 -36.69 -8.45 14.04
C CYS A 600 -36.21 -9.41 15.13
N ARG A 601 -34.98 -9.86 15.06
CA ARG A 601 -34.34 -10.72 16.06
C ARG A 601 -34.15 -9.98 17.40
N SER A 602 -33.83 -8.67 17.36
CA SER A 602 -33.77 -7.84 18.56
C SER A 602 -35.16 -7.66 19.18
N ALA A 603 -36.22 -7.49 18.39
CA ALA A 603 -37.59 -7.37 18.88
C ALA A 603 -38.05 -8.65 19.63
N VAL A 604 -37.72 -9.83 19.08
CA VAL A 604 -37.97 -11.12 19.76
C VAL A 604 -37.26 -11.16 21.13
N ARG A 605 -35.99 -10.73 21.21
CA ARG A 605 -35.22 -10.70 22.46
C ARG A 605 -35.71 -9.68 23.48
N LEU A 606 -36.34 -8.63 23.03
CA LEU A 606 -36.99 -7.62 23.88
C LEU A 606 -38.40 -8.02 24.36
N GLY A 607 -38.89 -9.21 23.97
CA GLY A 607 -40.13 -9.80 24.47
C GLY A 607 -41.35 -9.52 23.61
N ALA A 608 -41.19 -9.26 22.31
CA ALA A 608 -42.28 -9.30 21.36
C ALA A 608 -42.79 -10.75 21.22
N ASP A 609 -44.12 -10.96 21.38
CA ASP A 609 -44.73 -12.27 21.25
C ASP A 609 -44.91 -12.65 19.77
N GLU A 610 -45.18 -11.66 18.91
CA GLU A 610 -45.31 -11.82 17.47
C GLU A 610 -44.46 -10.77 16.75
N THR A 611 -43.59 -11.23 15.87
CA THR A 611 -42.75 -10.36 15.05
C THR A 611 -42.91 -10.70 13.58
N TYR A 612 -43.34 -9.70 12.78
CA TYR A 612 -43.54 -9.82 11.34
C TYR A 612 -42.46 -9.10 10.57
N VAL A 613 -41.91 -9.73 9.51
CA VAL A 613 -41.09 -9.05 8.49
C VAL A 613 -41.95 -8.86 7.24
N LEU A 614 -42.22 -7.60 6.91
CA LEU A 614 -43.01 -7.22 5.73
C LEU A 614 -42.04 -6.92 4.57
N TYR A 615 -42.06 -7.77 3.53
CA TYR A 615 -41.19 -7.61 2.38
C TYR A 615 -41.98 -7.60 1.08
N ARG A 616 -41.80 -6.53 0.29
CA ARG A 616 -42.57 -6.27 -0.93
C ARG A 616 -42.28 -7.16 -2.13
N ARG A 617 -41.25 -8.03 -2.04
CA ARG A 617 -40.86 -9.01 -3.07
C ARG A 617 -40.97 -10.43 -2.50
N SER A 618 -40.57 -11.45 -3.29
CA SER A 618 -40.55 -12.83 -2.83
C SER A 618 -39.30 -13.13 -2.03
N GLU A 619 -39.29 -14.33 -1.44
CA GLU A 619 -38.14 -14.86 -0.69
C GLU A 619 -36.86 -14.90 -1.52
N ALA A 620 -36.97 -15.26 -2.82
CA ALA A 620 -35.83 -15.36 -3.73
C ALA A 620 -35.11 -14.02 -3.96
N GLU A 621 -35.78 -12.90 -3.73
CA GLU A 621 -35.17 -11.55 -3.87
C GLU A 621 -34.78 -10.92 -2.53
N LEU A 622 -34.77 -11.67 -1.42
CA LEU A 622 -34.26 -11.17 -0.14
C LEU A 622 -32.79 -10.83 -0.24
N PRO A 623 -32.39 -9.61 0.10
CA PRO A 623 -30.97 -9.23 0.08
C PRO A 623 -30.23 -9.59 1.38
N ALA A 624 -30.93 -10.06 2.41
CA ALA A 624 -30.30 -10.51 3.66
C ALA A 624 -29.54 -11.81 3.48
N ASP A 625 -28.56 -12.04 4.37
CA ASP A 625 -27.82 -13.30 4.41
C ASP A 625 -28.77 -14.47 4.67
N PRO A 626 -28.72 -15.55 3.87
CA PRO A 626 -29.60 -16.69 4.04
C PRO A 626 -29.52 -17.36 5.41
N GLU A 627 -28.34 -17.38 6.03
CA GLU A 627 -28.17 -17.93 7.39
C GLU A 627 -28.94 -17.08 8.41
N GLU A 628 -28.85 -15.73 8.29
CA GLU A 628 -29.59 -14.83 9.20
C GLU A 628 -31.12 -14.91 9.02
N VAL A 629 -31.59 -15.11 7.80
CA VAL A 629 -33.00 -15.32 7.50
C VAL A 629 -33.48 -16.63 8.15
N LYS A 630 -32.71 -17.70 8.00
CA LYS A 630 -33.00 -19.00 8.61
C LYS A 630 -33.04 -18.88 10.14
N GLU A 631 -32.05 -18.25 10.74
CA GLU A 631 -31.99 -18.04 12.19
C GLU A 631 -33.20 -17.23 12.69
N ALA A 632 -33.59 -16.17 11.95
CA ALA A 632 -34.78 -15.39 12.30
C ALA A 632 -36.06 -16.23 12.27
N MET A 633 -36.23 -17.10 11.26
CA MET A 633 -37.35 -18.01 11.17
C MET A 633 -37.36 -19.04 12.33
N GLU A 634 -36.21 -19.59 12.66
CA GLU A 634 -36.07 -20.52 13.80
C GLU A 634 -36.37 -19.84 15.15
N GLU A 635 -36.12 -18.56 15.27
CA GLU A 635 -36.42 -17.74 16.43
C GLU A 635 -37.96 -17.41 16.52
N GLY A 636 -38.73 -17.69 15.47
CA GLY A 636 -40.16 -17.50 15.43
C GLY A 636 -40.64 -16.25 14.69
N VAL A 637 -39.76 -15.58 13.97
CA VAL A 637 -40.14 -14.42 13.13
C VAL A 637 -40.97 -14.88 11.93
N GLN A 638 -42.09 -14.21 11.69
CA GLN A 638 -43.05 -14.52 10.62
C GLN A 638 -42.80 -13.63 9.39
N PHE A 639 -42.39 -14.24 8.27
CA PHE A 639 -42.16 -13.51 7.03
C PHE A 639 -43.44 -13.36 6.20
N ARG A 640 -43.77 -12.13 5.84
CA ARG A 640 -44.89 -11.77 4.96
C ARG A 640 -44.30 -11.26 3.64
N PHE A 641 -44.04 -12.20 2.75
CA PHE A 641 -43.54 -11.88 1.40
C PHE A 641 -44.65 -11.26 0.54
N LEU A 642 -44.24 -10.57 -0.54
CA LEU A 642 -45.17 -9.89 -1.45
C LEU A 642 -46.12 -8.95 -0.71
N THR A 643 -45.65 -8.26 0.32
CA THR A 643 -46.45 -7.41 1.20
C THR A 643 -45.78 -6.05 1.37
N ALA A 644 -46.46 -4.99 0.99
CA ALA A 644 -46.00 -3.61 1.13
C ALA A 644 -46.84 -2.81 2.11
N PRO A 645 -46.29 -2.01 3.01
CA PRO A 645 -47.02 -1.14 3.90
C PRO A 645 -47.65 0.03 3.12
N VAL A 646 -48.88 0.41 3.48
CA VAL A 646 -49.62 1.53 2.86
C VAL A 646 -49.91 2.63 3.86
N GLU A 647 -50.23 2.30 5.08
CA GLU A 647 -50.65 3.22 6.13
C GLU A 647 -50.42 2.59 7.51
N ILE A 648 -49.94 3.36 8.47
CA ILE A 648 -49.86 2.97 9.87
C ILE A 648 -51.08 3.53 10.61
N LEU A 649 -51.79 2.65 11.28
CA LEU A 649 -53.01 3.01 11.97
C LEU A 649 -52.73 3.28 13.45
N GLY A 650 -53.38 4.30 14.01
CA GLY A 650 -53.17 4.66 15.41
C GLY A 650 -54.47 5.11 16.12
N THR A 651 -54.47 4.99 17.44
CA THR A 651 -55.48 5.52 18.35
C THR A 651 -54.76 6.32 19.44
N ASP A 652 -55.27 7.50 19.76
CA ASP A 652 -54.64 8.40 20.77
C ASP A 652 -53.14 8.66 20.54
N GLY A 653 -52.75 8.76 19.26
CA GLY A 653 -51.36 9.03 18.85
C GLY A 653 -50.40 7.83 18.92
N LYS A 654 -50.90 6.62 19.25
CA LYS A 654 -50.10 5.40 19.36
C LYS A 654 -50.46 4.39 18.28
N VAL A 655 -49.52 3.61 17.83
CA VAL A 655 -49.71 2.54 16.83
C VAL A 655 -50.62 1.47 17.36
N THR A 656 -51.61 1.09 16.56
CA THR A 656 -52.54 -0.03 16.85
C THR A 656 -52.61 -1.04 15.70
N GLY A 657 -52.08 -0.71 14.53
CA GLY A 657 -52.10 -1.61 13.39
C GLY A 657 -51.33 -1.02 12.19
N ILE A 658 -51.19 -1.85 11.17
CA ILE A 658 -50.60 -1.45 9.87
C ILE A 658 -51.45 -2.01 8.75
N ARG A 659 -51.85 -1.14 7.81
CA ARG A 659 -52.53 -1.54 6.58
C ARG A 659 -51.47 -1.84 5.52
N VAL A 660 -51.58 -3.01 4.92
CA VAL A 660 -50.65 -3.52 3.91
C VAL A 660 -51.39 -3.88 2.62
N GLU A 661 -50.67 -3.77 1.51
CA GLU A 661 -51.14 -4.19 0.18
C GLU A 661 -50.38 -5.44 -0.26
N ARG A 662 -51.13 -6.39 -0.82
CA ARG A 662 -50.50 -7.53 -1.48
C ARG A 662 -49.88 -7.14 -2.80
N MET A 663 -48.68 -7.65 -3.07
CA MET A 663 -47.89 -7.31 -4.26
C MET A 663 -47.82 -8.50 -5.23
N ALA A 664 -47.69 -8.20 -6.52
CA ALA A 664 -47.30 -9.14 -7.56
C ALA A 664 -45.90 -8.69 -8.11
N LEU A 665 -45.14 -9.63 -8.64
CA LEU A 665 -43.88 -9.30 -9.30
C LEU A 665 -44.14 -9.11 -10.80
N GLY A 666 -43.73 -7.95 -11.31
CA GLY A 666 -43.69 -7.66 -12.74
C GLY A 666 -42.57 -8.36 -13.49
N GLU A 667 -42.42 -8.04 -14.77
CA GLU A 667 -41.33 -8.56 -15.62
C GLU A 667 -39.96 -8.10 -15.09
N PRO A 668 -38.91 -8.93 -15.28
CA PRO A 668 -37.57 -8.58 -14.88
C PRO A 668 -37.00 -7.39 -15.71
N ASP A 669 -36.32 -6.48 -15.03
CA ASP A 669 -35.56 -5.41 -15.69
C ASP A 669 -34.27 -5.96 -16.36
N GLU A 670 -33.51 -5.09 -17.07
CA GLU A 670 -32.23 -5.45 -17.73
C GLU A 670 -31.20 -6.10 -16.79
N LYS A 671 -31.38 -5.96 -15.47
CA LYS A 671 -30.53 -6.57 -14.44
C LYS A 671 -31.20 -7.78 -13.79
N GLY A 672 -32.27 -8.31 -14.38
CA GLY A 672 -33.00 -9.46 -13.86
C GLY A 672 -33.89 -9.18 -12.63
N ARG A 673 -34.07 -7.91 -12.21
CA ARG A 673 -34.82 -7.56 -11.00
C ARG A 673 -36.29 -7.31 -11.35
N ARG A 674 -37.16 -7.98 -10.64
CA ARG A 674 -38.64 -7.85 -10.81
C ARG A 674 -39.18 -6.72 -9.94
N LYS A 675 -39.92 -5.79 -10.56
CA LYS A 675 -40.53 -4.65 -9.85
C LYS A 675 -41.82 -5.12 -9.17
N PRO A 676 -41.99 -4.86 -7.84
CA PRO A 676 -43.26 -5.16 -7.17
C PRO A 676 -44.34 -4.19 -7.65
N VAL A 677 -45.54 -4.73 -7.90
CA VAL A 677 -46.75 -4.01 -8.36
C VAL A 677 -47.89 -4.34 -7.42
N GLY A 678 -48.65 -3.33 -6.96
CA GLY A 678 -49.80 -3.53 -6.10
C GLY A 678 -50.95 -4.27 -6.79
N THR A 679 -51.61 -5.16 -6.07
CA THR A 679 -52.72 -5.92 -6.60
C THR A 679 -54.08 -5.27 -6.29
N GLY A 680 -54.11 -4.26 -5.43
CA GLY A 680 -55.35 -3.66 -4.90
C GLY A 680 -56.02 -4.46 -3.78
N GLU A 681 -55.41 -5.56 -3.33
CA GLU A 681 -55.84 -6.33 -2.18
C GLU A 681 -55.20 -5.81 -0.89
N PHE A 682 -55.97 -5.42 0.10
CA PHE A 682 -55.49 -4.84 1.34
C PHE A 682 -55.82 -5.73 2.54
N GLU A 683 -54.93 -5.75 3.49
CA GLU A 683 -55.06 -6.43 4.79
C GLU A 683 -54.64 -5.45 5.90
N THR A 684 -55.25 -5.60 7.07
CA THR A 684 -54.81 -4.86 8.27
C THR A 684 -54.27 -5.84 9.29
N LEU A 685 -53.01 -5.62 9.69
CA LEU A 685 -52.32 -6.36 10.75
C LEU A 685 -52.37 -5.55 12.04
N ALA A 686 -52.85 -6.17 13.14
CA ALA A 686 -52.80 -5.55 14.45
C ALA A 686 -51.37 -5.60 14.97
N VAL A 687 -50.74 -4.44 15.16
CA VAL A 687 -49.36 -4.32 15.67
C VAL A 687 -49.27 -3.16 16.66
N ASP A 688 -48.38 -3.27 17.63
CA ASP A 688 -48.14 -2.27 18.67
C ASP A 688 -46.92 -1.38 18.31
N SER A 689 -46.08 -1.84 17.39
CA SER A 689 -44.97 -1.06 16.87
C SER A 689 -44.63 -1.38 15.40
N VAL A 690 -44.06 -0.39 14.71
CA VAL A 690 -43.59 -0.51 13.32
C VAL A 690 -42.16 -0.01 13.23
N ILE A 691 -41.27 -0.83 12.67
CA ILE A 691 -39.84 -0.46 12.52
C ILE A 691 -39.45 -0.46 11.06
N GLY A 692 -39.06 0.70 10.53
CA GLY A 692 -38.66 0.88 9.15
C GLY A 692 -37.18 0.54 8.92
N ALA A 693 -36.90 -0.59 8.25
CA ALA A 693 -35.52 -1.06 7.90
C ALA A 693 -35.31 -1.08 6.38
N ILE A 694 -35.67 0.03 5.69
CA ILE A 694 -35.70 0.14 4.24
C ILE A 694 -34.47 0.84 3.65
N GLY A 695 -33.46 1.12 4.45
CA GLY A 695 -32.18 1.74 4.04
C GLY A 695 -31.72 2.84 4.97
N GLN A 696 -30.57 3.36 4.62
CA GLN A 696 -29.84 4.39 5.39
C GLN A 696 -29.36 5.51 4.47
N THR A 697 -29.21 6.71 5.02
CA THR A 697 -28.70 7.90 4.32
C THR A 697 -27.61 8.57 5.14
N VAL A 698 -26.76 9.32 4.46
CA VAL A 698 -25.72 10.14 5.10
C VAL A 698 -26.39 11.34 5.77
N ASP A 699 -25.98 11.62 6.98
CA ASP A 699 -26.37 12.82 7.72
C ASP A 699 -25.12 13.69 7.91
N TRP A 700 -24.99 14.70 7.08
CA TRP A 700 -23.87 15.64 7.14
C TRP A 700 -23.97 16.61 8.33
N GLY A 701 -25.19 16.80 8.88
CA GLY A 701 -25.43 17.72 9.99
C GLY A 701 -24.92 19.13 9.69
N THR A 702 -24.08 19.63 10.59
CA THR A 702 -23.42 20.94 10.48
C THR A 702 -21.96 20.83 10.01
N LEU A 703 -21.54 19.65 9.57
CA LEU A 703 -20.18 19.43 9.09
C LEU A 703 -19.94 20.21 7.79
N ASP A 704 -19.25 21.33 7.91
CA ASP A 704 -18.77 22.10 6.77
C ASP A 704 -17.36 21.61 6.39
N VAL A 705 -17.25 21.03 5.24
CA VAL A 705 -16.00 20.54 4.66
C VAL A 705 -15.54 21.42 3.47
N GLY A 706 -16.04 22.66 3.40
CA GLY A 706 -15.66 23.59 2.35
C GLY A 706 -16.23 23.21 0.98
N ALA A 707 -15.35 23.01 -0.02
CA ALA A 707 -15.74 22.70 -1.39
C ALA A 707 -16.23 21.24 -1.60
N LEU A 708 -16.67 20.53 -0.57
CA LEU A 708 -17.19 19.19 -0.71
C LEU A 708 -18.44 19.18 -1.57
N THR A 709 -18.40 18.41 -2.65
CA THR A 709 -19.58 18.15 -3.49
C THR A 709 -20.21 16.81 -3.10
N THR A 710 -21.53 16.74 -3.22
CA THR A 710 -22.28 15.52 -2.95
C THR A 710 -23.06 15.07 -4.18
N THR A 711 -23.17 13.77 -4.35
CA THR A 711 -23.98 13.15 -5.39
C THR A 711 -25.48 13.38 -5.14
N LYS A 712 -26.32 13.08 -6.11
CA LYS A 712 -27.80 13.08 -5.95
C LYS A 712 -28.31 12.17 -4.82
N LYS A 713 -27.48 11.21 -4.39
CA LYS A 713 -27.79 10.29 -3.26
C LYS A 713 -27.31 10.83 -1.91
N GLY A 714 -26.69 12.01 -1.89
CA GLY A 714 -26.17 12.62 -0.67
C GLY A 714 -24.83 12.05 -0.19
N THR A 715 -24.14 11.22 -0.99
CA THR A 715 -22.79 10.74 -0.70
C THR A 715 -21.75 11.74 -1.22
N ALA A 716 -20.58 11.78 -0.61
CA ALA A 716 -19.47 12.65 -1.03
C ALA A 716 -18.94 12.28 -2.42
N GLU A 717 -18.43 13.25 -3.15
CA GLU A 717 -17.65 13.06 -4.38
C GLU A 717 -16.16 13.14 -4.05
N ALA A 718 -15.39 12.16 -4.52
CA ALA A 718 -13.93 12.10 -4.35
C ALA A 718 -13.28 11.28 -5.47
N ASP A 719 -11.98 11.42 -5.63
CA ASP A 719 -11.20 10.58 -6.53
C ASP A 719 -11.22 9.10 -6.06
N ALA A 720 -11.53 8.20 -6.98
CA ALA A 720 -11.75 6.79 -6.66
C ALA A 720 -10.49 6.04 -6.22
N LEU A 721 -9.29 6.51 -6.57
CA LEU A 721 -8.02 5.89 -6.22
C LEU A 721 -7.44 6.49 -4.93
N THR A 722 -7.54 7.81 -4.78
CA THR A 722 -6.88 8.53 -3.68
C THR A 722 -7.84 8.87 -2.55
N TYR A 723 -9.14 8.81 -2.77
CA TYR A 723 -10.19 9.24 -1.84
C TYR A 723 -10.15 10.73 -1.49
N GLN A 724 -9.37 11.53 -2.24
CA GLN A 724 -9.25 12.97 -2.06
C GLN A 724 -10.48 13.69 -2.61
N THR A 725 -11.02 14.64 -1.86
CA THR A 725 -12.11 15.51 -2.29
C THR A 725 -11.58 16.70 -3.10
N ALA A 726 -12.46 17.57 -3.55
CA ALA A 726 -12.08 18.85 -4.15
C ALA A 726 -11.31 19.75 -3.15
N GLN A 727 -11.49 19.55 -1.85
CA GLN A 727 -10.68 20.18 -0.81
C GLN A 727 -9.41 19.33 -0.59
N PRO A 728 -8.21 19.84 -0.89
CA PRO A 728 -7.00 19.03 -0.98
C PRO A 728 -6.60 18.28 0.30
N ASP A 729 -6.86 18.85 1.47
CA ASP A 729 -6.52 18.26 2.78
C ASP A 729 -7.60 17.33 3.35
N ILE A 730 -8.73 17.18 2.63
CA ILE A 730 -9.86 16.37 3.05
C ILE A 730 -10.03 15.15 2.16
N PHE A 731 -10.05 14.00 2.80
CA PHE A 731 -10.27 12.69 2.22
C PHE A 731 -11.54 12.09 2.79
N VAL A 732 -12.24 11.27 2.02
CA VAL A 732 -13.51 10.68 2.45
C VAL A 732 -13.52 9.18 2.19
N GLY A 733 -14.29 8.42 2.98
CA GLY A 733 -14.46 6.99 2.72
C GLY A 733 -15.51 6.33 3.61
N GLY A 734 -15.73 5.03 3.41
CA GLY A 734 -16.85 4.33 4.02
C GLY A 734 -18.20 4.78 3.44
N ASP A 735 -19.29 4.57 4.18
CA ASP A 735 -20.65 4.76 3.66
C ASP A 735 -20.99 6.20 3.28
N CYS A 736 -20.31 7.19 3.84
CA CYS A 736 -20.52 8.59 3.44
C CYS A 736 -19.98 8.90 2.03
N TYR A 737 -19.14 8.02 1.47
CA TYR A 737 -18.62 8.08 0.10
C TYR A 737 -19.33 7.07 -0.82
N THR A 738 -19.39 5.81 -0.42
CA THR A 738 -19.90 4.73 -1.30
C THR A 738 -21.41 4.50 -1.19
N GLY A 739 -22.09 5.09 -0.21
CA GLY A 739 -23.37 4.60 0.30
C GLY A 739 -23.17 3.37 1.20
N PRO A 740 -24.22 2.89 1.88
CA PRO A 740 -24.14 1.75 2.80
C PRO A 740 -23.56 0.50 2.15
N LYS A 741 -22.48 -0.02 2.73
CA LYS A 741 -21.78 -1.24 2.33
C LYS A 741 -21.39 -2.05 3.57
N PHE A 742 -20.65 -3.14 3.38
CA PHE A 742 -20.18 -3.99 4.47
C PHE A 742 -18.94 -3.40 5.16
N ALA A 743 -18.71 -3.81 6.41
CA ALA A 743 -17.58 -3.34 7.21
C ALA A 743 -16.22 -3.52 6.50
N ILE A 744 -16.03 -4.63 5.77
CA ILE A 744 -14.80 -4.91 5.03
C ILE A 744 -14.54 -3.92 3.89
N ASP A 745 -15.59 -3.39 3.23
CA ASP A 745 -15.47 -2.34 2.21
C ASP A 745 -15.00 -1.03 2.86
N ALA A 746 -15.53 -0.71 4.03
CA ALA A 746 -15.15 0.47 4.80
C ALA A 746 -13.69 0.37 5.30
N ILE A 747 -13.27 -0.80 5.77
CA ILE A 747 -11.89 -1.09 6.19
C ILE A 747 -10.91 -0.88 5.02
N ALA A 748 -11.24 -1.42 3.84
CA ALA A 748 -10.43 -1.25 2.64
C ALA A 748 -10.27 0.23 2.26
N ALA A 749 -11.35 1.00 2.29
CA ALA A 749 -11.32 2.43 2.01
C ALA A 749 -10.44 3.21 3.00
N GLY A 750 -10.52 2.90 4.30
CA GLY A 750 -9.67 3.51 5.33
C GLY A 750 -8.19 3.25 5.12
N LYS A 751 -7.83 2.03 4.74
CA LYS A 751 -6.44 1.67 4.40
C LYS A 751 -5.90 2.48 3.22
N GLU A 752 -6.66 2.59 2.13
CA GLU A 752 -6.24 3.35 0.95
C GLU A 752 -6.14 4.86 1.25
N ALA A 753 -7.07 5.41 2.03
CA ALA A 753 -7.03 6.80 2.47
C ALA A 753 -5.81 7.10 3.35
N ALA A 754 -5.40 6.16 4.22
CA ALA A 754 -4.19 6.32 5.03
C ALA A 754 -2.91 6.48 4.18
N ILE A 755 -2.83 5.77 3.04
CA ILE A 755 -1.71 5.93 2.09
C ILE A 755 -1.74 7.34 1.47
N SER A 756 -2.92 7.83 1.12
CA SER A 756 -3.08 9.16 0.54
C SER A 756 -2.74 10.26 1.54
N LEU A 757 -3.22 10.15 2.78
CA LEU A 757 -2.92 11.09 3.86
C LEU A 757 -1.43 11.14 4.18
N HIS A 758 -0.77 9.97 4.30
CA HIS A 758 0.69 9.92 4.49
C HIS A 758 1.43 10.72 3.43
N ARG A 759 1.02 10.62 2.17
CA ARG A 759 1.65 11.35 1.07
C ARG A 759 1.27 12.82 1.07
N TYR A 760 0.03 13.14 1.38
CA TYR A 760 -0.47 14.51 1.36
C TYR A 760 0.20 15.40 2.42
N VAL A 761 0.36 14.90 3.65
CA VAL A 761 0.95 15.70 4.73
C VAL A 761 2.45 15.98 4.53
N HIS A 762 3.07 15.35 3.55
CA HIS A 762 4.45 15.59 3.14
C HIS A 762 4.49 16.26 1.76
N PRO A 763 4.80 17.57 1.68
CA PRO A 763 4.85 18.29 0.41
C PRO A 763 5.74 17.61 -0.65
N GLY A 764 5.35 17.71 -1.91
CA GLY A 764 6.08 17.15 -3.03
C GLY A 764 5.87 15.65 -3.29
N GLN A 765 4.99 14.97 -2.55
CA GLN A 765 4.63 13.57 -2.77
C GLN A 765 3.42 13.44 -3.71
N THR A 766 3.49 12.55 -4.70
CA THR A 766 2.34 12.23 -5.54
C THR A 766 1.43 11.20 -4.89
N LEU A 767 0.12 11.39 -4.96
CA LEU A 767 -0.86 10.48 -4.35
C LEU A 767 -1.01 9.15 -5.12
N THR A 768 -0.59 9.08 -6.38
CA THR A 768 -0.88 7.96 -7.29
C THR A 768 0.27 6.99 -7.53
N ALA A 769 1.53 7.38 -7.26
CA ALA A 769 2.71 6.55 -7.55
C ALA A 769 2.62 5.15 -6.91
N GLY A 770 2.83 4.10 -7.70
CA GLY A 770 2.88 2.71 -7.25
C GLY A 770 1.54 2.11 -6.78
N ARG A 771 0.41 2.79 -7.00
CA ARG A 771 -0.92 2.25 -6.67
C ARG A 771 -1.31 1.06 -7.57
N ASP A 772 -0.79 1.01 -8.80
CA ASP A 772 -0.98 -0.05 -9.79
C ASP A 772 -0.53 -1.44 -9.29
N ARG A 773 0.44 -1.50 -8.39
CA ARG A 773 0.92 -2.76 -7.79
C ARG A 773 -0.10 -3.45 -6.89
N ARG A 774 -1.14 -2.77 -6.49
CA ARG A 774 -2.20 -3.25 -5.62
C ARG A 774 -3.47 -3.66 -6.37
N VAL A 775 -3.41 -3.63 -7.70
CA VAL A 775 -4.49 -4.13 -8.57
C VAL A 775 -4.24 -5.60 -8.87
N TYR A 776 -5.19 -6.44 -8.50
CA TYR A 776 -5.12 -7.89 -8.72
C TYR A 776 -6.06 -8.30 -9.85
N LYS A 777 -5.52 -9.06 -10.82
CA LYS A 777 -6.34 -9.65 -11.89
C LYS A 777 -7.23 -10.74 -11.27
N ALA A 778 -8.54 -10.68 -11.50
CA ALA A 778 -9.44 -11.76 -11.11
C ALA A 778 -9.16 -13.00 -11.97
N LEU A 779 -9.34 -14.18 -11.39
CA LEU A 779 -9.28 -15.44 -12.11
C LEU A 779 -10.47 -15.55 -13.05
N ASP A 780 -10.22 -15.93 -14.29
CA ASP A 780 -11.26 -16.34 -15.23
C ASP A 780 -11.64 -17.81 -14.96
N LYS A 781 -12.75 -18.01 -14.25
CA LYS A 781 -13.22 -19.34 -13.89
C LYS A 781 -13.76 -20.15 -15.07
N GLU A 782 -14.14 -19.51 -16.18
CA GLU A 782 -14.64 -20.19 -17.38
C GLU A 782 -13.54 -20.97 -18.11
N HIS A 783 -12.28 -20.56 -17.93
CA HIS A 783 -11.11 -21.19 -18.52
C HIS A 783 -10.29 -22.02 -17.53
N VAL A 784 -10.83 -22.29 -16.34
CA VAL A 784 -10.18 -23.14 -15.32
C VAL A 784 -10.78 -24.54 -15.36
N LEU A 785 -9.94 -25.53 -15.66
CA LEU A 785 -10.30 -26.95 -15.54
C LEU A 785 -9.89 -27.43 -14.16
N ILE A 786 -10.84 -27.86 -13.35
CA ILE A 786 -10.59 -28.55 -12.08
C ILE A 786 -10.92 -30.02 -12.29
N GLU A 787 -9.90 -30.87 -12.27
CA GLU A 787 -10.11 -32.30 -12.24
C GLU A 787 -10.55 -32.70 -10.83
N THR A 788 -11.85 -32.69 -10.60
CA THR A 788 -12.45 -32.93 -9.27
C THR A 788 -12.08 -34.31 -8.70
N ALA A 789 -11.69 -35.25 -9.57
CA ALA A 789 -11.23 -36.60 -9.16
C ALA A 789 -9.87 -36.58 -8.43
N ASP A 790 -9.06 -35.53 -8.62
CA ASP A 790 -7.74 -35.42 -7.98
C ASP A 790 -7.81 -34.95 -6.52
N PHE A 791 -9.00 -34.57 -6.05
CA PHE A 791 -9.19 -34.06 -4.71
C PHE A 791 -10.08 -34.97 -3.89
N GLU A 792 -9.59 -35.34 -2.70
CA GLU A 792 -10.44 -36.02 -1.71
C GLU A 792 -11.62 -35.13 -1.32
N LYS A 793 -12.82 -35.69 -1.39
CA LYS A 793 -14.03 -35.03 -0.92
C LYS A 793 -14.10 -35.10 0.60
N ASP A 794 -14.24 -33.96 1.24
CA ASP A 794 -14.46 -33.85 2.68
C ASP A 794 -15.50 -32.79 2.97
N HIS A 795 -16.30 -32.98 3.98
CA HIS A 795 -17.36 -32.06 4.35
C HIS A 795 -16.79 -30.80 5.01
N ARG A 796 -17.39 -29.67 4.63
CA ARG A 796 -17.14 -28.38 5.27
C ARG A 796 -17.40 -28.49 6.78
N GLN A 797 -16.46 -27.96 7.56
CA GLN A 797 -16.64 -27.88 9.00
C GLN A 797 -17.68 -26.80 9.35
N MET A 798 -18.53 -27.11 10.31
CA MET A 798 -19.57 -26.21 10.79
C MET A 798 -19.25 -25.75 12.22
N PRO A 799 -19.51 -24.46 12.57
CA PRO A 799 -19.36 -24.00 13.94
C PRO A 799 -20.37 -24.68 14.86
N GLY A 800 -19.99 -24.85 16.12
CA GLY A 800 -20.90 -25.32 17.14
C GLY A 800 -22.02 -24.32 17.44
N TYR A 801 -23.07 -24.75 18.07
CA TYR A 801 -24.20 -23.92 18.48
C TYR A 801 -24.59 -24.18 19.95
N ASN A 802 -24.65 -23.10 20.74
CA ASN A 802 -25.06 -23.15 22.15
C ASN A 802 -26.53 -22.77 22.30
N ALA A 803 -27.39 -23.76 22.37
CA ALA A 803 -28.83 -23.55 22.46
C ALA A 803 -29.28 -22.76 23.71
N ALA A 804 -28.50 -22.76 24.79
CA ALA A 804 -28.83 -21.99 25.99
C ALA A 804 -28.70 -20.49 25.79
N LYS A 805 -27.92 -20.06 24.80
CA LYS A 805 -27.73 -18.67 24.40
C LYS A 805 -28.72 -18.22 23.31
N ALA A 806 -29.47 -19.15 22.72
CA ALA A 806 -30.51 -18.82 21.73
C ALA A 806 -31.50 -17.81 22.30
N LYS A 807 -31.97 -16.87 21.47
CA LYS A 807 -32.92 -15.80 21.88
C LYS A 807 -32.39 -14.90 23.04
N THR A 808 -31.08 -14.91 23.35
CA THR A 808 -30.45 -13.97 24.27
C THR A 808 -29.62 -12.95 23.48
N PHE A 809 -29.13 -11.92 24.14
CA PHE A 809 -28.16 -10.98 23.52
C PHE A 809 -26.70 -11.50 23.51
N SER A 810 -26.48 -12.76 23.82
CA SER A 810 -25.14 -13.40 23.70
C SER A 810 -25.03 -14.17 22.39
N ASP A 811 -23.84 -14.23 21.82
CA ASP A 811 -23.58 -15.07 20.63
C ASP A 811 -23.75 -16.56 20.95
N ALA A 812 -24.61 -17.24 20.19
CA ALA A 812 -24.85 -18.66 20.30
C ALA A 812 -23.91 -19.53 19.47
N ARG A 813 -23.15 -18.92 18.50
CA ARG A 813 -22.15 -19.65 17.69
C ARG A 813 -20.91 -19.93 18.53
N VAL A 814 -20.37 -21.13 18.37
CA VAL A 814 -19.14 -21.56 19.03
C VAL A 814 -18.03 -21.62 18.01
N THR A 815 -16.95 -20.90 18.26
CA THR A 815 -15.75 -20.89 17.42
C THR A 815 -15.21 -22.31 17.19
N PHE A 816 -14.60 -22.58 16.06
CA PHE A 816 -13.97 -23.84 15.71
C PHE A 816 -12.99 -24.31 16.78
N THR A 817 -12.82 -25.62 16.90
CA THR A 817 -11.69 -26.24 17.61
C THR A 817 -10.46 -26.26 16.70
N GLU A 818 -9.26 -26.45 17.27
CA GLU A 818 -8.03 -26.61 16.47
C GLU A 818 -8.12 -27.76 15.46
N GLU A 819 -8.79 -28.85 15.82
CA GLU A 819 -8.98 -29.99 14.94
C GLU A 819 -9.83 -29.61 13.73
N GLN A 820 -10.95 -28.89 13.97
CA GLN A 820 -11.80 -28.37 12.89
C GLN A 820 -11.03 -27.40 11.99
N VAL A 821 -10.20 -26.51 12.58
CA VAL A 821 -9.36 -25.58 11.81
C VAL A 821 -8.38 -26.34 10.92
N ARG A 822 -7.69 -27.36 11.44
CA ARG A 822 -6.74 -28.16 10.66
C ARG A 822 -7.43 -28.90 9.51
N ARG A 823 -8.58 -29.52 9.76
CA ARG A 823 -9.36 -30.20 8.72
C ARG A 823 -9.86 -29.23 7.66
N GLU A 824 -10.44 -28.12 8.07
CA GLU A 824 -10.97 -27.13 7.16
C GLU A 824 -9.88 -26.49 6.29
N CYS A 825 -8.72 -26.17 6.88
CA CYS A 825 -7.57 -25.63 6.15
C CYS A 825 -6.98 -26.64 5.14
N ALA A 826 -7.04 -27.94 5.42
CA ALA A 826 -6.57 -28.99 4.51
C ALA A 826 -7.43 -29.07 3.22
N ARG A 827 -8.67 -28.60 3.25
CA ARG A 827 -9.54 -28.54 2.09
C ARG A 827 -9.16 -27.45 1.07
N CYS A 828 -8.28 -26.51 1.46
CA CYS A 828 -7.84 -25.44 0.58
C CYS A 828 -7.03 -25.97 -0.60
N LEU A 829 -7.47 -25.68 -1.83
CA LEU A 829 -6.84 -26.16 -3.07
C LEU A 829 -5.51 -25.48 -3.40
N GLY A 830 -5.16 -24.34 -2.77
CA GLY A 830 -3.94 -23.59 -3.10
C GLY A 830 -3.95 -23.05 -4.51
N CYS A 831 -4.98 -22.30 -4.89
CA CYS A 831 -5.29 -21.90 -6.27
C CYS A 831 -4.24 -21.05 -6.97
N GLY A 832 -3.28 -20.45 -6.27
CA GLY A 832 -2.30 -19.56 -6.87
C GLY A 832 -0.87 -19.81 -6.41
N ALA A 833 0.07 -19.36 -7.21
CA ALA A 833 1.49 -19.30 -6.88
C ALA A 833 2.11 -18.01 -7.42
N THR A 834 3.23 -17.61 -6.84
CA THR A 834 4.05 -16.52 -7.37
C THR A 834 4.99 -17.07 -8.44
N LYS A 835 5.08 -16.37 -9.57
CA LYS A 835 6.06 -16.65 -10.63
C LYS A 835 7.10 -15.55 -10.68
N VAL A 836 8.32 -15.91 -11.04
CA VAL A 836 9.46 -14.99 -11.17
C VAL A 836 9.77 -14.75 -12.64
N ASP A 837 9.70 -13.50 -13.05
CA ASP A 837 10.31 -13.06 -14.30
C ASP A 837 11.82 -12.87 -14.04
N SER A 838 12.61 -13.81 -14.50
CA SER A 838 14.06 -13.83 -14.24
C SER A 838 14.81 -12.67 -14.91
N TYR A 839 14.24 -12.14 -16.03
CA TYR A 839 14.79 -10.98 -16.69
C TYR A 839 14.54 -9.69 -15.90
N LEU A 840 13.35 -9.54 -15.33
CA LEU A 840 13.00 -8.38 -14.49
C LEU A 840 13.63 -8.43 -13.10
N CYS A 841 13.99 -9.62 -12.63
CA CYS A 841 14.58 -9.79 -11.30
C CYS A 841 15.97 -9.15 -11.23
N ILE A 842 16.17 -8.29 -10.23
CA ILE A 842 17.44 -7.63 -9.94
C ILE A 842 18.24 -8.32 -8.82
N GLY A 843 17.72 -9.41 -8.26
CA GLY A 843 18.40 -10.23 -7.27
C GLY A 843 18.63 -9.55 -5.91
N CYS A 844 17.73 -8.67 -5.48
CA CYS A 844 17.90 -7.92 -4.23
C CYS A 844 17.58 -8.70 -2.94
N GLY A 845 16.90 -9.84 -3.03
CA GLY A 845 16.58 -10.67 -1.87
C GLY A 845 15.41 -10.19 -0.99
N LEU A 846 14.82 -9.00 -1.20
CA LEU A 846 13.70 -8.52 -0.36
C LEU A 846 12.50 -9.47 -0.31
N CYS A 847 12.24 -10.19 -1.39
CA CYS A 847 11.14 -11.16 -1.44
C CYS A 847 11.33 -12.31 -0.45
N THR A 848 12.58 -12.70 -0.16
CA THR A 848 12.88 -13.79 0.80
C THR A 848 12.53 -13.35 2.22
N THR A 849 12.82 -12.10 2.59
CA THR A 849 12.52 -11.56 3.94
C THR A 849 11.01 -11.44 4.22
N LYS A 850 10.18 -11.36 3.18
CA LYS A 850 8.73 -11.25 3.31
C LYS A 850 8.01 -12.60 3.26
N CYS A 851 8.71 -13.68 2.90
CA CYS A 851 8.11 -15.00 2.77
C CYS A 851 8.10 -15.74 4.10
N LYS A 852 6.92 -15.86 4.73
CA LYS A 852 6.74 -16.66 5.97
C LYS A 852 6.68 -18.18 5.73
N PHE A 853 6.77 -18.61 4.45
CA PHE A 853 6.57 -20.00 4.02
C PHE A 853 7.85 -20.67 3.51
N ASP A 854 8.96 -19.96 3.54
CA ASP A 854 10.24 -20.44 3.01
C ASP A 854 10.10 -20.95 1.55
N ALA A 855 9.34 -20.18 0.76
CA ALA A 855 9.02 -20.53 -0.62
C ALA A 855 9.85 -19.74 -1.66
N ILE A 856 10.66 -18.78 -1.25
CA ILE A 856 11.46 -17.96 -2.16
C ILE A 856 12.90 -17.90 -1.67
N HIS A 857 13.81 -18.25 -2.57
CA HIS A 857 15.25 -18.23 -2.32
C HIS A 857 15.98 -17.49 -3.42
N LEU A 858 17.20 -17.07 -3.15
CA LEU A 858 18.11 -16.56 -4.18
C LEU A 858 18.97 -17.70 -4.75
N LYS A 859 19.24 -17.62 -6.05
CA LYS A 859 20.16 -18.51 -6.76
C LYS A 859 21.23 -17.71 -7.45
N LYS A 860 22.49 -18.03 -7.24
CA LYS A 860 23.61 -17.39 -7.94
C LYS A 860 23.62 -17.84 -9.40
N VAL A 861 23.56 -16.90 -10.33
CA VAL A 861 23.50 -17.16 -11.78
C VAL A 861 24.60 -16.43 -12.54
N ARG A 862 25.34 -15.54 -11.87
CA ARG A 862 26.41 -14.73 -12.44
C ARG A 862 27.57 -14.61 -11.45
N ASP A 863 28.72 -14.13 -11.94
CA ASP A 863 29.88 -13.83 -11.10
C ASP A 863 30.55 -12.54 -11.59
N TRP A 864 29.79 -11.47 -11.64
CA TRP A 864 30.25 -10.15 -12.04
C TRP A 864 30.90 -9.41 -10.88
N HIS A 865 32.01 -8.71 -11.17
CA HIS A 865 32.76 -7.87 -10.24
C HIS A 865 32.64 -6.40 -10.64
N ALA A 866 32.91 -5.50 -9.70
CA ALA A 866 33.10 -4.08 -10.00
C ALA A 866 34.29 -3.87 -10.97
N GLY A 867 34.21 -2.81 -11.77
CA GLY A 867 35.27 -2.42 -12.66
C GLY A 867 35.76 -1.00 -12.37
N SER A 868 36.95 -0.66 -12.83
CA SER A 868 37.47 0.70 -12.75
C SER A 868 36.70 1.61 -13.71
N TYR A 869 36.37 2.83 -13.28
CA TYR A 869 35.73 3.85 -14.13
C TYR A 869 36.61 4.20 -15.35
N GLU A 870 37.93 4.15 -15.20
CA GLU A 870 38.93 4.45 -16.24
C GLU A 870 38.86 3.43 -17.37
N THR A 871 38.46 2.19 -17.09
CA THR A 871 38.27 1.12 -18.10
C THR A 871 36.89 1.15 -18.75
N MET A 872 35.92 1.86 -18.17
CA MET A 872 34.54 1.93 -18.65
C MET A 872 34.43 2.34 -20.14
N PRO A 873 35.16 3.36 -20.67
CA PRO A 873 35.08 3.72 -22.08
C PRO A 873 35.45 2.57 -23.00
N ILE A 874 36.47 1.77 -22.63
CA ILE A 874 36.88 0.58 -23.41
C ILE A 874 35.78 -0.46 -23.41
N LYS A 875 35.20 -0.72 -22.27
CA LYS A 875 34.11 -1.70 -22.11
C LYS A 875 32.82 -1.28 -22.82
N VAL A 876 32.53 0.01 -22.80
CA VAL A 876 31.38 0.56 -23.58
C VAL A 876 31.67 0.38 -25.08
N ALA A 877 32.89 0.65 -25.55
CA ALA A 877 33.24 0.45 -26.95
C ALA A 877 33.13 -1.04 -27.36
N GLU A 878 33.62 -1.97 -26.54
CA GLU A 878 33.46 -3.41 -26.73
C GLU A 878 31.95 -3.79 -26.83
N GLY A 879 31.11 -3.26 -25.92
CA GLY A 879 29.66 -3.45 -25.92
C GLY A 879 29.00 -2.95 -27.21
N VAL A 880 29.39 -1.75 -27.67
CA VAL A 880 28.88 -1.17 -28.93
C VAL A 880 29.26 -2.04 -30.13
N VAL A 881 30.50 -2.51 -30.21
CA VAL A 881 30.94 -3.39 -31.31
C VAL A 881 30.21 -4.72 -31.29
N LYS A 882 30.04 -5.34 -30.11
CA LYS A 882 29.29 -6.59 -29.97
C LYS A 882 27.83 -6.42 -30.44
N ARG A 883 27.17 -5.33 -30.07
CA ARG A 883 25.79 -5.02 -30.47
C ARG A 883 25.68 -4.74 -31.96
N ALA A 884 26.58 -3.98 -32.53
CA ALA A 884 26.63 -3.75 -33.97
C ALA A 884 26.76 -5.06 -34.74
N GLY A 885 27.62 -5.97 -34.26
CA GLY A 885 27.78 -7.32 -34.82
C GLY A 885 26.49 -8.13 -34.77
N SER A 886 25.78 -8.08 -33.65
CA SER A 886 24.47 -8.75 -33.48
C SER A 886 23.41 -8.19 -34.43
N ILE A 887 23.35 -6.87 -34.64
CA ILE A 887 22.44 -6.20 -35.57
C ILE A 887 22.70 -6.66 -37.02
N VAL A 888 23.97 -6.67 -37.40
CA VAL A 888 24.35 -7.13 -38.74
C VAL A 888 23.99 -8.61 -38.94
N LYS A 889 24.31 -9.45 -37.97
CA LYS A 889 23.97 -10.88 -38.01
C LYS A 889 22.47 -11.09 -38.19
N LYS A 890 21.65 -10.38 -37.46
CA LYS A 890 20.18 -10.47 -37.58
C LYS A 890 19.65 -9.94 -38.90
N ALA A 891 20.24 -8.85 -39.41
CA ALA A 891 19.86 -8.32 -40.72
C ALA A 891 20.19 -9.28 -41.86
N VAL A 892 21.25 -10.07 -41.72
CA VAL A 892 21.68 -11.07 -42.75
C VAL A 892 20.93 -12.40 -42.61
N SER A 893 20.42 -12.71 -41.38
CA SER A 893 19.65 -13.95 -41.16
C SER A 893 18.15 -13.83 -41.49
N LYS A 894 17.66 -12.63 -41.82
CA LYS A 894 16.34 -12.38 -42.40
C LYS A 894 16.42 -12.44 -43.90
#